data_eb60044d93df4b56ab43c371dedf596b
#
_entry.id   eb60044d93df4b56ab43c371dedf596b
#
_cell.length_a   1.000
_cell.length_b   1.000
_cell.length_c   1.000
_cell.angle_alpha   90.00
_cell.angle_beta   90.00
_cell.angle_gamma   90.00
#
_symmetry.space_group_name_H-M   'P 1'
#
loop_
_entity.id
_entity.type
_entity.pdbx_description
1 polymer ?
#
loop_
_entity_poly.entity_id
_entity_poly.type
_entity_poly.pdbx_seq_one_letter_code
_entity_poly.pdbx_strand_id
1 'polypeptide(L)'
;MSLHAFNQRILAEDLVRVRRPDDRERYAAAQRQARIDPNPHQIDAVIFALRRLREGGCILADEVGLGKTIEAGLVIAQRRAEGAQRVLLIVPKSLIGQWQGELFNLFGIQARENDVSFVVPGVYLVGREFAGSERGATQLGAVPPFDLAVIDEAHEIFAGLHKRYGRDGIYDESSDEALMAHRVRGFLRSTPVLLLTATPMQNSLAELWGLVQYVEPTGTLLGDITTFREVFCDEDDRTLVPGQEHELQRRLAIVLQRTLRRQAQEFLDRPFTQRRCRLYEYAMSDAERALYDDVTEYLLEPSLHAFSGRQRRLLLIGFHRRMASSISALAASLENVAARLRRLQAGLSSDDAVIDLLRDLEDDDEIDEPGGFLSEQIGASHGNDSGEPAPPIDRATLAVELVRVEGFIARARSLPNDAKARSFQEAIKVILDLGRDGRGSGKAVVFTESITTQEYLRHLLLTIGLADEDVTLFRGVNDHERAGQALARWQNEEGARFAPGAKPSREVAVRLALVHEFRTRSKVLVCTEAGAKGLNLQFCETVINYDLPWNPQRIEQRIGRCHRYSQQRDVTVVNFIARDNEAHRLTFEILSQKLDLFGKVLDASDHVLHEPRTDAPEILVSALSVEFESDLRSIYGRSRTLDEVTREIAALRDKISERRDAYEKEYERTSQIIESRFDENVRRVFKRLREDLPDSLADFDRDLADLVDGYLTTCAVSYLRSDDAGRVVFDVAPGPALHVDIGNGRRFATGDARGLIDAEPLNLAHPLVRAAIAKARTWSGGGPITLHLSPGSSPDLVSLAGQVGLICVVLVDYGGFEPVQRLVAAAVVSGAPIDPLLAAKIVRLRATDGPALRSLVDAQWLDDAADEAVFVDQRQVEEGEQKHFEQAIGQLERFVEDKILVCRRELASIVEKLRSARARRDEIVGSTARDRIEAEIVRLATREESLERRIGALESREDEVYRKWRDEYHQLRYRAPTVTRLFQAAFKIAASNPEALC
;
A
#
# COMPACT_ATOMS: atom_id res chain seq x y z
N MET A 1 -40.88 -4.04 23.33
CA MET A 1 -41.33 -5.28 22.66
C MET A 1 -40.29 -5.71 21.67
N SER A 2 -39.93 -7.00 21.68
CA SER A 2 -38.96 -7.54 20.70
C SER A 2 -39.49 -7.45 19.26
N LEU A 3 -38.58 -7.31 18.33
CA LEU A 3 -38.91 -7.16 16.92
C LEU A 3 -39.54 -8.46 16.37
N HIS A 4 -40.66 -8.38 15.68
CA HIS A 4 -41.32 -9.53 15.08
C HIS A 4 -40.44 -10.19 14.01
N ALA A 5 -40.55 -11.51 13.79
CA ALA A 5 -39.74 -12.26 12.83
C ALA A 5 -39.78 -11.72 11.37
N PHE A 6 -40.92 -11.14 10.98
CA PHE A 6 -41.07 -10.41 9.72
C PHE A 6 -40.04 -9.26 9.59
N ASN A 7 -39.99 -8.40 10.58
CA ASN A 7 -39.06 -7.27 10.58
C ASN A 7 -37.60 -7.72 10.72
N GLN A 8 -37.34 -8.75 11.57
CA GLN A 8 -36.00 -9.34 11.70
C GLN A 8 -35.50 -9.86 10.35
N ARG A 9 -36.37 -10.53 9.56
CA ARG A 9 -36.03 -11.03 8.23
C ARG A 9 -35.62 -9.91 7.28
N ILE A 10 -36.38 -8.83 7.25
CA ILE A 10 -36.09 -7.67 6.39
C ILE A 10 -34.77 -7.02 6.78
N LEU A 11 -34.56 -6.77 8.07
CA LEU A 11 -33.30 -6.20 8.56
C LEU A 11 -32.11 -7.09 8.24
N ALA A 12 -32.24 -8.41 8.44
CA ALA A 12 -31.17 -9.35 8.15
C ALA A 12 -30.77 -9.33 6.67
N GLU A 13 -31.73 -9.20 5.75
CA GLU A 13 -31.42 -9.11 4.33
C GLU A 13 -30.87 -7.73 3.96
N ASP A 14 -31.45 -6.65 4.52
CA ASP A 14 -31.01 -5.28 4.22
C ASP A 14 -29.58 -5.00 4.73
N LEU A 15 -29.20 -5.52 5.89
CA LEU A 15 -27.86 -5.35 6.45
C LEU A 15 -26.74 -6.03 5.64
N VAL A 16 -27.05 -7.14 4.94
CA VAL A 16 -26.02 -7.94 4.22
C VAL A 16 -26.12 -7.87 2.70
N ARG A 17 -27.15 -7.24 2.14
CA ARG A 17 -27.28 -7.12 0.68
C ARG A 17 -26.12 -6.32 0.08
N VAL A 18 -25.76 -6.66 -1.14
CA VAL A 18 -24.75 -5.94 -1.91
C VAL A 18 -25.33 -4.60 -2.35
N ARG A 19 -24.79 -3.52 -1.84
CA ARG A 19 -25.17 -2.13 -2.15
C ARG A 19 -24.28 -1.55 -3.25
N ARG A 20 -24.74 -0.50 -3.93
CA ARG A 20 -23.91 0.25 -4.90
C ARG A 20 -22.66 0.83 -4.23
N PRO A 21 -21.58 1.05 -4.99
CA PRO A 21 -20.35 1.64 -4.45
C PRO A 21 -20.53 3.06 -3.88
N ASP A 22 -21.47 3.83 -4.38
CA ASP A 22 -21.82 5.18 -3.95
C ASP A 22 -22.90 5.23 -2.86
N ASP A 23 -23.40 4.07 -2.43
CA ASP A 23 -24.37 3.97 -1.34
C ASP A 23 -23.66 4.19 0.01
N ARG A 24 -24.14 5.18 0.77
CA ARG A 24 -23.57 5.59 2.06
C ARG A 24 -23.66 4.52 3.13
N GLU A 25 -24.76 3.80 3.17
CA GLU A 25 -24.97 2.72 4.12
C GLU A 25 -23.99 1.56 3.93
N ARG A 26 -23.38 1.46 2.75
CA ARG A 26 -22.36 0.44 2.46
C ARG A 26 -21.14 0.55 3.35
N TYR A 27 -20.73 1.77 3.73
CA TYR A 27 -19.54 2.02 4.55
C TYR A 27 -19.78 1.88 6.05
N ALA A 28 -21.02 1.91 6.49
CA ALA A 28 -21.37 1.85 7.89
C ALA A 28 -20.78 0.60 8.58
N ALA A 29 -20.79 -0.55 7.89
CA ALA A 29 -20.24 -1.78 8.42
C ALA A 29 -18.73 -1.72 8.64
N ALA A 30 -17.96 -1.20 7.67
CA ALA A 30 -16.50 -1.06 7.78
C ALA A 30 -16.12 -0.03 8.82
N GLN A 31 -16.81 1.09 8.86
CA GLN A 31 -16.53 2.16 9.81
C GLN A 31 -16.85 1.73 11.25
N ARG A 32 -17.91 0.96 11.46
CA ARG A 32 -18.24 0.42 12.80
C ARG A 32 -17.30 -0.68 13.26
N GLN A 33 -16.65 -1.38 12.33
CA GLN A 33 -15.58 -2.31 12.65
C GLN A 33 -14.27 -1.59 12.99
N ALA A 34 -14.03 -0.42 12.40
CA ALA A 34 -12.83 0.38 12.62
C ALA A 34 -12.86 1.05 14.01
N ARG A 35 -11.74 0.93 14.73
CA ARG A 35 -11.53 1.62 16.03
C ARG A 35 -10.90 3.00 15.84
N ILE A 36 -11.07 3.59 14.66
CA ILE A 36 -10.54 4.90 14.25
C ILE A 36 -11.62 5.68 13.53
N ASP A 37 -11.52 7.01 13.54
CA ASP A 37 -12.25 7.88 12.62
C ASP A 37 -11.47 8.00 11.33
N PRO A 38 -11.95 7.43 10.22
CA PRO A 38 -11.31 7.64 8.96
C PRO A 38 -11.47 9.08 8.48
N ASN A 39 -10.40 9.64 7.96
CA ASN A 39 -10.44 10.97 7.37
C ASN A 39 -11.24 10.95 6.07
N PRO A 40 -11.80 12.10 5.65
CA PRO A 40 -12.58 12.19 4.41
C PRO A 40 -11.87 11.64 3.16
N HIS A 41 -10.58 11.94 2.97
CA HIS A 41 -9.81 11.41 1.83
C HIS A 41 -9.70 9.88 1.86
N GLN A 42 -9.55 9.28 3.06
CA GLN A 42 -9.50 7.82 3.22
C GLN A 42 -10.84 7.17 2.84
N ILE A 43 -11.95 7.82 3.18
CA ILE A 43 -13.27 7.33 2.78
C ILE A 43 -13.43 7.41 1.26
N ASP A 44 -13.00 8.50 0.64
CA ASP A 44 -13.04 8.65 -0.82
C ASP A 44 -12.20 7.58 -1.53
N ALA A 45 -10.97 7.31 -1.02
CA ALA A 45 -10.11 6.23 -1.51
C ALA A 45 -10.78 4.86 -1.38
N VAL A 46 -11.47 4.59 -0.26
CA VAL A 46 -12.24 3.35 -0.06
C VAL A 46 -13.40 3.23 -1.05
N ILE A 47 -14.14 4.32 -1.28
CA ILE A 47 -15.23 4.36 -2.27
C ILE A 47 -14.70 4.01 -3.66
N PHE A 48 -13.63 4.69 -4.07
CA PHE A 48 -12.97 4.44 -5.33
C PHE A 48 -12.52 2.98 -5.44
N ALA A 49 -11.83 2.46 -4.43
CA ALA A 49 -11.34 1.08 -4.42
C ALA A 49 -12.49 0.06 -4.54
N LEU A 50 -13.55 0.21 -3.74
CA LEU A 50 -14.69 -0.72 -3.77
C LEU A 50 -15.44 -0.71 -5.10
N ARG A 51 -15.43 0.42 -5.82
CA ARG A 51 -15.97 0.50 -7.17
C ARG A 51 -15.09 -0.28 -8.15
N ARG A 52 -13.78 -0.05 -8.11
CA ARG A 52 -12.84 -0.58 -9.08
C ARG A 52 -12.49 -2.06 -8.88
N LEU A 53 -12.51 -2.56 -7.63
CA LEU A 53 -12.22 -3.97 -7.34
C LEU A 53 -13.11 -4.97 -8.07
N ARG A 54 -14.27 -4.56 -8.52
CA ARG A 54 -15.18 -5.42 -9.33
C ARG A 54 -14.75 -5.54 -10.79
N GLU A 55 -14.04 -4.53 -11.28
CA GLU A 55 -13.54 -4.46 -12.65
C GLU A 55 -12.10 -4.93 -12.79
N GLY A 56 -11.49 -5.43 -11.70
CA GLY A 56 -10.13 -5.95 -11.66
C GLY A 56 -9.31 -5.38 -10.51
N GLY A 57 -9.36 -4.09 -10.28
CA GLY A 57 -8.64 -3.48 -9.16
C GLY A 57 -8.36 -2.00 -9.30
N CYS A 58 -7.55 -1.48 -8.39
CA CYS A 58 -7.10 -0.09 -8.43
C CYS A 58 -5.76 0.11 -7.75
N ILE A 59 -5.21 1.31 -7.96
CA ILE A 59 -3.97 1.79 -7.36
C ILE A 59 -4.33 2.97 -6.45
N LEU A 60 -4.06 2.84 -5.14
CA LEU A 60 -4.11 3.95 -4.20
C LEU A 60 -2.70 4.50 -4.03
N ALA A 61 -2.52 5.72 -4.51
CA ALA A 61 -1.22 6.37 -4.59
C ALA A 61 -1.11 7.60 -3.68
N ASP A 62 -1.81 7.58 -2.56
CA ASP A 62 -1.82 8.65 -1.57
C ASP A 62 -0.44 8.90 -0.98
N GLU A 63 -0.13 10.17 -0.72
CA GLU A 63 1.16 10.59 -0.18
C GLU A 63 1.50 9.90 1.15
N VAL A 64 2.81 9.78 1.44
CA VAL A 64 3.29 9.16 2.68
C VAL A 64 2.67 9.83 3.91
N GLY A 65 2.12 9.04 4.84
CA GLY A 65 1.54 9.55 6.08
C GLY A 65 0.04 9.88 6.03
N LEU A 66 -0.62 9.79 4.88
CA LEU A 66 -2.07 9.96 4.74
C LEU A 66 -2.88 8.73 5.21
N GLY A 67 -2.24 7.58 5.37
CA GLY A 67 -2.83 6.41 5.99
C GLY A 67 -3.33 5.34 5.03
N LYS A 68 -2.59 5.04 3.96
CA LYS A 68 -2.90 3.96 3.02
C LYS A 68 -3.22 2.61 3.68
N THR A 69 -2.56 2.28 4.79
CA THR A 69 -2.88 1.07 5.58
C THR A 69 -4.29 1.12 6.15
N ILE A 70 -4.76 2.32 6.54
CA ILE A 70 -6.13 2.54 7.03
C ILE A 70 -7.12 2.35 5.88
N GLU A 71 -6.86 2.94 4.73
CA GLU A 71 -7.68 2.79 3.53
C GLU A 71 -7.83 1.32 3.15
N ALA A 72 -6.72 0.60 3.04
CA ALA A 72 -6.74 -0.83 2.74
C ALA A 72 -7.44 -1.65 3.84
N GLY A 73 -7.23 -1.32 5.11
CA GLY A 73 -7.91 -1.96 6.24
C GLY A 73 -9.43 -1.79 6.18
N LEU A 74 -9.91 -0.59 5.84
CA LEU A 74 -11.33 -0.32 5.61
C LEU A 74 -11.89 -1.12 4.42
N VAL A 75 -11.14 -1.19 3.30
CA VAL A 75 -11.52 -2.00 2.13
C VAL A 75 -11.61 -3.49 2.51
N ILE A 76 -10.63 -4.02 3.24
CA ILE A 76 -10.64 -5.41 3.71
C ILE A 76 -11.84 -5.66 4.63
N ALA A 77 -12.07 -4.77 5.60
CA ALA A 77 -13.20 -4.87 6.53
C ALA A 77 -14.53 -4.90 5.79
N GLN A 78 -14.72 -3.99 4.83
CA GLN A 78 -15.94 -3.91 4.02
C GLN A 78 -16.12 -5.14 3.13
N ARG A 79 -15.07 -5.59 2.43
CA ARG A 79 -15.15 -6.78 1.59
C ARG A 79 -15.49 -8.04 2.40
N ARG A 80 -14.93 -8.15 3.62
CA ARG A 80 -15.28 -9.25 4.54
C ARG A 80 -16.72 -9.17 5.04
N ALA A 81 -17.23 -7.98 5.34
CA ALA A 81 -18.63 -7.76 5.67
C ALA A 81 -19.57 -8.16 4.50
N GLU A 82 -19.15 -7.93 3.26
CA GLU A 82 -19.84 -8.32 2.02
C GLU A 82 -19.70 -9.82 1.67
N GLY A 83 -18.97 -10.60 2.48
CA GLY A 83 -18.86 -12.04 2.31
C GLY A 83 -17.53 -12.55 1.76
N ALA A 84 -16.52 -11.70 1.55
CA ALA A 84 -15.20 -12.17 1.15
C ALA A 84 -14.62 -13.12 2.20
N GLN A 85 -14.25 -14.32 1.76
CA GLN A 85 -13.77 -15.39 2.62
C GLN A 85 -12.25 -15.36 2.76
N ARG A 86 -11.53 -15.15 1.64
CA ARG A 86 -10.08 -15.24 1.60
C ARG A 86 -9.47 -13.99 1.02
N VAL A 87 -8.66 -13.31 1.82
CA VAL A 87 -7.95 -12.08 1.46
C VAL A 87 -6.46 -12.34 1.56
N LEU A 88 -5.70 -11.99 0.52
CA LEU A 88 -4.24 -12.11 0.48
C LEU A 88 -3.59 -10.73 0.60
N LEU A 89 -2.66 -10.57 1.53
CA LEU A 89 -1.80 -9.40 1.62
C LEU A 89 -0.37 -9.77 1.25
N ILE A 90 0.19 -9.11 0.26
CA ILE A 90 1.58 -9.25 -0.16
C ILE A 90 2.31 -7.98 0.24
N VAL A 91 3.25 -8.09 1.16
CA VAL A 91 3.93 -6.93 1.75
C VAL A 91 5.44 -7.17 1.84
N PRO A 92 6.27 -6.13 1.92
CA PRO A 92 7.67 -6.29 2.30
C PRO A 92 7.79 -7.04 3.62
N LYS A 93 8.75 -7.95 3.73
CA LYS A 93 8.95 -8.79 4.93
C LYS A 93 9.05 -7.96 6.21
N SER A 94 9.68 -6.79 6.13
CA SER A 94 9.82 -5.84 7.24
C SER A 94 8.49 -5.23 7.72
N LEU A 95 7.45 -5.20 6.87
CA LEU A 95 6.13 -4.62 7.18
C LEU A 95 5.12 -5.65 7.70
N ILE A 96 5.42 -6.97 7.66
CA ILE A 96 4.50 -8.03 8.09
C ILE A 96 3.98 -7.75 9.51
N GLY A 97 4.89 -7.47 10.45
CA GLY A 97 4.52 -7.19 11.83
C GLY A 97 3.67 -5.93 12.03
N GLN A 98 3.93 -4.89 11.24
CA GLN A 98 3.11 -3.67 11.26
C GLN A 98 1.69 -3.98 10.78
N TRP A 99 1.56 -4.62 9.63
CA TRP A 99 0.27 -4.98 9.05
C TRP A 99 -0.54 -5.86 9.99
N GLN A 100 0.08 -6.86 10.59
CA GLN A 100 -0.57 -7.74 11.56
C GLN A 100 -1.07 -6.94 12.78
N GLY A 101 -0.22 -6.05 13.31
CA GLY A 101 -0.59 -5.18 14.44
C GLY A 101 -1.68 -4.16 14.09
N GLU A 102 -1.61 -3.48 12.95
CA GLU A 102 -2.61 -2.48 12.55
C GLU A 102 -3.96 -3.12 12.22
N LEU A 103 -3.98 -4.24 11.49
CA LEU A 103 -5.22 -4.97 11.21
C LEU A 103 -5.90 -5.45 12.50
N PHE A 104 -5.13 -5.93 13.46
CA PHE A 104 -5.68 -6.37 14.74
C PHE A 104 -6.14 -5.19 15.60
N ASN A 105 -5.29 -4.17 15.80
CA ASN A 105 -5.59 -3.07 16.72
C ASN A 105 -6.68 -2.14 16.20
N LEU A 106 -6.66 -1.85 14.87
CA LEU A 106 -7.56 -0.86 14.27
C LEU A 106 -8.87 -1.49 13.77
N PHE A 107 -8.86 -2.76 13.38
CA PHE A 107 -10.01 -3.41 12.73
C PHE A 107 -10.45 -4.72 13.40
N GLY A 108 -9.71 -5.20 14.42
CA GLY A 108 -10.00 -6.50 15.05
C GLY A 108 -9.78 -7.70 14.10
N ILE A 109 -9.05 -7.50 12.99
CA ILE A 109 -8.81 -8.52 11.98
C ILE A 109 -7.52 -9.28 12.31
N GLN A 110 -7.64 -10.58 12.48
CA GLN A 110 -6.50 -11.48 12.69
C GLN A 110 -5.96 -11.93 11.34
N ALA A 111 -4.76 -11.48 10.98
CA ALA A 111 -4.07 -11.94 9.79
C ALA A 111 -3.20 -13.16 10.12
N ARG A 112 -3.25 -14.18 9.24
CA ARG A 112 -2.49 -15.41 9.36
C ARG A 112 -1.17 -15.28 8.62
N GLU A 113 -0.09 -15.32 9.37
CA GLU A 113 1.26 -15.44 8.84
C GLU A 113 1.64 -16.92 8.72
N ASN A 114 2.36 -17.29 7.67
CA ASN A 114 2.90 -18.64 7.46
C ASN A 114 1.86 -19.79 7.41
N ASP A 115 0.60 -19.51 7.10
CA ASP A 115 -0.37 -20.57 6.83
C ASP A 115 -0.12 -21.13 5.42
N VAL A 116 0.36 -22.37 5.36
CA VAL A 116 0.75 -23.04 4.11
C VAL A 116 -0.43 -23.50 3.25
N SER A 117 -1.64 -23.53 3.79
CA SER A 117 -2.78 -24.13 3.08
C SER A 117 -3.55 -23.13 2.20
N PHE A 118 -3.62 -21.85 2.60
CA PHE A 118 -4.37 -20.78 1.94
C PHE A 118 -5.83 -21.10 1.56
N VAL A 119 -6.38 -22.19 2.09
CA VAL A 119 -7.72 -22.72 1.70
C VAL A 119 -8.80 -22.28 2.67
N VAL A 120 -8.45 -22.20 3.96
CA VAL A 120 -9.43 -21.88 5.03
C VAL A 120 -9.79 -20.38 4.95
N PRO A 121 -11.06 -20.01 5.19
CA PRO A 121 -11.42 -18.58 5.26
C PRO A 121 -10.55 -17.80 6.23
N GLY A 122 -10.01 -16.66 5.77
CA GLY A 122 -9.11 -15.81 6.58
C GLY A 122 -8.43 -14.72 5.78
N VAL A 123 -7.66 -13.90 6.49
CA VAL A 123 -6.75 -12.91 5.92
C VAL A 123 -5.35 -13.47 6.03
N TYR A 124 -4.67 -13.61 4.91
CA TYR A 124 -3.33 -14.18 4.79
C TYR A 124 -2.32 -13.08 4.55
N LEU A 125 -1.22 -13.12 5.27
CA LEU A 125 -0.14 -12.14 5.18
C LEU A 125 1.14 -12.84 4.76
N VAL A 126 1.68 -12.49 3.60
CA VAL A 126 2.88 -13.12 3.03
C VAL A 126 3.91 -12.07 2.63
N GLY A 127 5.19 -12.41 2.77
CA GLY A 127 6.27 -11.60 2.23
C GLY A 127 6.30 -11.64 0.70
N ARG A 128 6.63 -10.52 0.08
CA ARG A 128 6.71 -10.39 -1.38
C ARG A 128 7.74 -11.35 -1.98
N GLU A 129 8.85 -11.62 -1.28
CA GLU A 129 9.90 -12.56 -1.69
C GLU A 129 9.34 -13.98 -1.77
N PHE A 130 8.52 -14.38 -0.80
CA PHE A 130 7.82 -15.66 -0.83
C PHE A 130 6.83 -15.71 -2.00
N ALA A 131 5.97 -14.69 -2.13
CA ALA A 131 4.96 -14.65 -3.19
C ALA A 131 5.58 -14.69 -4.60
N GLY A 132 6.74 -14.04 -4.80
CA GLY A 132 7.48 -14.00 -6.07
C GLY A 132 8.41 -15.20 -6.30
N SER A 133 8.68 -16.03 -5.27
CA SER A 133 9.47 -17.25 -5.44
C SER A 133 8.70 -18.30 -6.24
N GLU A 134 9.40 -19.21 -6.87
CA GLU A 134 8.78 -20.32 -7.62
C GLU A 134 7.89 -21.17 -6.73
N ARG A 135 8.37 -21.50 -5.54
CA ARG A 135 7.60 -22.26 -4.53
C ARG A 135 6.33 -21.51 -4.10
N GLY A 136 6.45 -20.23 -3.74
CA GLY A 136 5.33 -19.42 -3.26
C GLY A 136 4.29 -19.21 -4.36
N ALA A 137 4.72 -18.84 -5.58
CA ALA A 137 3.83 -18.65 -6.72
C ALA A 137 3.08 -19.95 -7.08
N THR A 138 3.75 -21.11 -7.02
CA THR A 138 3.12 -22.43 -7.25
C THR A 138 2.06 -22.72 -6.17
N GLN A 139 2.38 -22.49 -4.89
CA GLN A 139 1.43 -22.73 -3.79
C GLN A 139 0.22 -21.81 -3.85
N LEU A 140 0.45 -20.50 -4.10
CA LEU A 140 -0.63 -19.51 -4.20
C LEU A 140 -1.46 -19.69 -5.47
N GLY A 141 -0.87 -20.18 -6.55
CA GLY A 141 -1.59 -20.48 -7.80
C GLY A 141 -2.34 -21.82 -7.79
N ALA A 142 -2.03 -22.71 -6.86
CA ALA A 142 -2.72 -24.01 -6.74
C ALA A 142 -4.07 -23.92 -5.98
N VAL A 143 -4.34 -22.80 -5.28
CA VAL A 143 -5.62 -22.59 -4.60
C VAL A 143 -6.58 -21.81 -5.48
N PRO A 144 -7.91 -21.88 -5.25
CA PRO A 144 -8.87 -21.05 -5.98
C PRO A 144 -8.51 -19.55 -5.84
N PRO A 145 -8.93 -18.69 -6.78
CA PRO A 145 -8.67 -17.25 -6.70
C PRO A 145 -9.08 -16.65 -5.34
N PHE A 146 -8.31 -15.70 -4.84
CA PHE A 146 -8.66 -14.94 -3.64
C PHE A 146 -9.79 -13.95 -3.94
N ASP A 147 -10.59 -13.61 -2.93
CA ASP A 147 -11.65 -12.61 -3.07
C ASP A 147 -11.11 -11.17 -3.13
N LEU A 148 -9.88 -10.99 -2.66
CA LEU A 148 -9.12 -9.73 -2.72
C LEU A 148 -7.64 -10.03 -2.51
N ALA A 149 -6.77 -9.39 -3.31
CA ALA A 149 -5.34 -9.28 -3.02
C ALA A 149 -4.97 -7.82 -2.78
N VAL A 150 -4.20 -7.56 -1.73
CA VAL A 150 -3.64 -6.24 -1.42
C VAL A 150 -2.12 -6.34 -1.53
N ILE A 151 -1.51 -5.45 -2.29
CA ILE A 151 -0.05 -5.40 -2.46
C ILE A 151 0.44 -4.05 -1.95
N ASP A 152 1.25 -4.06 -0.90
CA ASP A 152 1.85 -2.85 -0.35
C ASP A 152 3.24 -2.58 -0.95
N GLU A 153 3.61 -1.29 -1.03
CA GLU A 153 4.82 -0.78 -1.69
C GLU A 153 5.00 -1.38 -3.10
N ALA A 154 3.91 -1.35 -3.88
CA ALA A 154 3.83 -2.02 -5.17
C ALA A 154 4.87 -1.53 -6.20
N HIS A 155 5.38 -0.31 -6.03
CA HIS A 155 6.38 0.28 -6.92
C HIS A 155 7.74 -0.43 -6.86
N GLU A 156 8.11 -1.03 -5.72
CA GLU A 156 9.46 -1.57 -5.53
C GLU A 156 9.78 -2.75 -6.48
N ILE A 157 8.81 -3.65 -6.71
CA ILE A 157 9.02 -4.85 -7.56
C ILE A 157 8.03 -4.89 -8.71
N PHE A 158 6.76 -4.60 -8.41
CA PHE A 158 5.66 -4.97 -9.30
C PHE A 158 5.51 -4.02 -10.49
N ALA A 159 5.99 -2.79 -10.38
CA ALA A 159 6.09 -1.85 -11.50
C ALA A 159 7.02 -2.32 -12.63
N GLY A 160 7.97 -3.19 -12.33
CA GLY A 160 9.01 -3.65 -13.25
C GLY A 160 8.58 -4.64 -14.34
N LEU A 161 7.29 -4.96 -14.50
CA LEU A 161 6.81 -5.91 -15.51
C LEU A 161 7.34 -5.63 -16.92
N HIS A 162 7.50 -4.36 -17.29
CA HIS A 162 7.98 -3.92 -18.60
C HIS A 162 9.41 -4.37 -18.91
N LYS A 163 10.24 -4.66 -17.90
CA LYS A 163 11.67 -4.99 -18.06
C LYS A 163 11.94 -6.30 -18.81
N ARG A 164 10.97 -7.21 -18.88
CA ARG A 164 11.05 -8.44 -19.67
C ARG A 164 10.60 -8.26 -21.12
N TYR A 165 10.30 -7.07 -21.53
CA TYR A 165 9.93 -6.77 -22.91
C TYR A 165 11.01 -5.91 -23.55
N GLY A 166 11.60 -6.38 -24.64
CA GLY A 166 12.49 -5.59 -25.47
C GLY A 166 11.84 -4.29 -25.95
N ARG A 167 12.59 -3.38 -26.55
CA ARG A 167 12.02 -2.19 -27.18
C ARG A 167 11.02 -2.51 -28.29
N ASP A 168 11.21 -3.64 -28.95
CA ASP A 168 10.32 -4.22 -29.96
C ASP A 168 9.06 -4.88 -29.38
N GLY A 169 8.90 -4.86 -28.06
CA GLY A 169 7.79 -5.48 -27.35
C GLY A 169 7.85 -7.00 -27.30
N ILE A 170 8.95 -7.62 -27.71
CA ILE A 170 9.13 -9.07 -27.64
C ILE A 170 9.44 -9.45 -26.19
N TYR A 171 8.69 -10.44 -25.68
CA TYR A 171 8.87 -10.97 -24.33
C TYR A 171 10.12 -11.84 -24.29
N ASP A 172 11.06 -11.53 -23.39
CA ASP A 172 12.27 -12.29 -23.17
C ASP A 172 12.07 -13.32 -22.03
N GLU A 173 11.89 -14.59 -22.41
CA GLU A 173 11.77 -15.68 -21.44
C GLU A 173 13.08 -16.00 -20.72
N SER A 174 14.21 -15.65 -21.28
CA SER A 174 15.54 -15.93 -20.70
C SER A 174 15.98 -14.92 -19.64
N SER A 175 15.33 -13.75 -19.58
CA SER A 175 15.66 -12.71 -18.62
C SER A 175 15.16 -13.07 -17.22
N ASP A 176 16.02 -12.95 -16.21
CA ASP A 176 15.65 -13.06 -14.79
C ASP A 176 15.05 -11.77 -14.24
N GLU A 177 15.15 -10.67 -15.00
CA GLU A 177 14.57 -9.40 -14.59
C GLU A 177 13.04 -9.50 -14.43
N ALA A 178 12.53 -8.87 -13.39
CA ALA A 178 11.09 -8.84 -13.08
C ALA A 178 10.39 -10.22 -12.99
N LEU A 179 11.13 -11.31 -12.84
CA LEU A 179 10.58 -12.68 -12.76
C LEU A 179 9.56 -12.80 -11.62
N MET A 180 9.85 -12.19 -10.47
CA MET A 180 8.95 -12.16 -9.31
C MET A 180 7.62 -11.47 -9.64
N ALA A 181 7.69 -10.32 -10.31
CA ALA A 181 6.49 -9.56 -10.72
C ALA A 181 5.60 -10.38 -11.67
N HIS A 182 6.21 -11.06 -12.65
CA HIS A 182 5.49 -11.91 -13.60
C HIS A 182 4.84 -13.13 -12.94
N ARG A 183 5.51 -13.76 -11.98
CA ARG A 183 4.95 -14.89 -11.22
C ARG A 183 3.74 -14.45 -10.40
N VAL A 184 3.85 -13.32 -9.69
CA VAL A 184 2.74 -12.78 -8.89
C VAL A 184 1.56 -12.39 -9.77
N ARG A 185 1.80 -11.70 -10.88
CA ARG A 185 0.74 -11.40 -11.86
C ARG A 185 0.08 -12.68 -12.38
N GLY A 186 0.87 -13.74 -12.57
CA GLY A 186 0.37 -15.03 -13.10
C GLY A 186 -0.75 -15.62 -12.24
N PHE A 187 -0.55 -15.75 -10.93
CA PHE A 187 -1.57 -16.32 -10.03
C PHE A 187 -2.68 -15.33 -9.62
N LEU A 188 -2.46 -14.03 -9.79
CA LEU A 188 -3.47 -13.00 -9.47
C LEU A 188 -4.43 -12.66 -10.61
N ARG A 189 -4.31 -13.28 -11.80
CA ARG A 189 -5.11 -12.94 -13.00
C ARG A 189 -6.63 -12.88 -12.79
N SER A 190 -7.16 -13.70 -11.90
CA SER A 190 -8.60 -13.79 -11.59
C SER A 190 -8.95 -13.27 -10.21
N THR A 191 -8.02 -12.59 -9.56
CA THR A 191 -8.18 -12.02 -8.22
C THR A 191 -8.26 -10.50 -8.33
N PRO A 192 -9.27 -9.84 -7.73
CA PRO A 192 -9.28 -8.38 -7.62
C PRO A 192 -8.08 -7.88 -6.83
N VAL A 193 -7.38 -6.86 -7.37
CA VAL A 193 -6.11 -6.39 -6.79
C VAL A 193 -6.20 -4.93 -6.34
N LEU A 194 -5.78 -4.67 -5.11
CA LEU A 194 -5.56 -3.34 -4.56
C LEU A 194 -4.06 -3.09 -4.42
N LEU A 195 -3.51 -2.19 -5.19
CA LEU A 195 -2.11 -1.76 -5.09
C LEU A 195 -2.01 -0.53 -4.22
N LEU A 196 -1.06 -0.55 -3.29
CA LEU A 196 -0.72 0.60 -2.43
C LEU A 196 0.69 1.07 -2.78
N THR A 197 0.84 2.34 -3.04
CA THR A 197 2.15 2.95 -3.28
C THR A 197 2.11 4.44 -2.99
N ALA A 198 3.20 5.02 -2.51
CA ALA A 198 3.31 6.48 -2.44
C ALA A 198 3.86 7.07 -3.75
N THR A 199 4.58 6.26 -4.51
CA THR A 199 5.30 6.65 -5.72
C THR A 199 4.98 5.67 -6.86
N PRO A 200 3.89 5.88 -7.62
CA PRO A 200 3.47 4.94 -8.65
C PRO A 200 4.44 4.88 -9.85
N MET A 201 5.33 5.87 -9.96
CA MET A 201 6.37 5.94 -11.00
C MET A 201 7.67 6.43 -10.36
N GLN A 202 8.79 5.80 -10.69
CA GLN A 202 10.11 6.14 -10.16
C GLN A 202 11.12 6.49 -11.25
N ASN A 203 11.27 5.62 -12.24
CA ASN A 203 12.33 5.69 -13.23
C ASN A 203 11.82 5.83 -14.66
N SER A 204 10.60 5.36 -14.95
CA SER A 204 10.07 5.35 -16.30
C SER A 204 8.55 5.35 -16.34
N LEU A 205 7.96 5.91 -17.39
CA LEU A 205 6.52 5.85 -17.65
C LEU A 205 6.02 4.40 -17.80
N ALA A 206 6.88 3.49 -18.27
CA ALA A 206 6.55 2.09 -18.43
C ALA A 206 6.26 1.37 -17.08
N GLU A 207 6.69 1.94 -15.94
CA GLU A 207 6.33 1.47 -14.61
C GLU A 207 4.82 1.63 -14.35
N LEU A 208 4.21 2.73 -14.81
CA LEU A 208 2.76 2.91 -14.73
C LEU A 208 2.02 1.84 -15.52
N TRP A 209 2.51 1.53 -16.72
CA TRP A 209 1.97 0.41 -17.50
C TRP A 209 2.08 -0.89 -16.73
N GLY A 210 3.22 -1.16 -16.10
CA GLY A 210 3.46 -2.34 -15.28
C GLY A 210 2.46 -2.50 -14.15
N LEU A 211 2.20 -1.44 -13.37
CA LEU A 211 1.22 -1.46 -12.28
C LEU A 211 -0.22 -1.64 -12.78
N VAL A 212 -0.58 -0.97 -13.87
CA VAL A 212 -1.92 -1.08 -14.46
C VAL A 212 -2.23 -2.52 -14.90
N GLN A 213 -1.22 -3.30 -15.30
CA GLN A 213 -1.42 -4.71 -15.69
C GLN A 213 -1.94 -5.63 -14.58
N TYR A 214 -1.86 -5.22 -13.30
CA TYR A 214 -2.44 -5.96 -12.18
C TYR A 214 -3.90 -5.61 -11.92
N VAL A 215 -4.29 -4.38 -12.18
CA VAL A 215 -5.59 -3.82 -11.79
C VAL A 215 -6.57 -3.68 -12.94
N GLU A 216 -6.10 -3.80 -14.17
CA GLU A 216 -6.91 -3.76 -15.39
C GLU A 216 -6.64 -5.01 -16.25
N PRO A 217 -7.37 -6.10 -16.01
CA PRO A 217 -7.11 -7.41 -16.62
C PRO A 217 -7.45 -7.48 -18.10
N THR A 218 -8.25 -6.52 -18.62
CA THR A 218 -8.66 -6.50 -20.03
C THR A 218 -7.49 -6.17 -20.96
N GLY A 219 -6.49 -5.40 -20.47
CA GLY A 219 -5.38 -4.89 -21.26
C GLY A 219 -5.81 -3.81 -22.27
N THR A 220 -7.02 -3.27 -22.14
CA THR A 220 -7.56 -2.29 -23.10
C THR A 220 -7.31 -0.84 -22.70
N LEU A 221 -6.97 -0.58 -21.44
CA LEU A 221 -6.78 0.78 -20.93
C LEU A 221 -5.51 1.44 -21.49
N LEU A 222 -4.37 0.75 -21.40
CA LEU A 222 -3.08 1.23 -21.86
C LEU A 222 -2.51 0.42 -23.05
N GLY A 223 -3.19 -0.64 -23.46
CA GLY A 223 -2.72 -1.54 -24.51
C GLY A 223 -1.56 -2.44 -24.06
N ASP A 224 -0.93 -3.11 -25.02
CA ASP A 224 0.32 -3.80 -24.80
C ASP A 224 1.49 -2.79 -24.66
N ILE A 225 2.65 -3.26 -24.21
CA ILE A 225 3.80 -2.37 -23.92
C ILE A 225 4.26 -1.62 -25.18
N THR A 226 4.18 -2.23 -26.36
CA THR A 226 4.53 -1.58 -27.63
C THR A 226 3.57 -0.43 -27.93
N THR A 227 2.26 -0.69 -27.78
CA THR A 227 1.23 0.33 -27.96
C THR A 227 1.43 1.48 -26.97
N PHE A 228 1.69 1.17 -25.70
CA PHE A 228 1.94 2.17 -24.67
C PHE A 228 3.15 3.06 -25.01
N ARG A 229 4.27 2.45 -25.42
CA ARG A 229 5.48 3.17 -25.80
C ARG A 229 5.24 4.08 -27.00
N GLU A 230 4.62 3.55 -28.04
CA GLU A 230 4.35 4.30 -29.28
C GLU A 230 3.37 5.46 -29.10
N VAL A 231 2.41 5.33 -28.17
CA VAL A 231 1.38 6.36 -27.93
C VAL A 231 1.85 7.40 -26.93
N PHE A 232 2.54 6.98 -25.86
CA PHE A 232 2.81 7.84 -24.71
C PHE A 232 4.29 8.13 -24.49
N CYS A 233 5.23 7.30 -24.94
CA CYS A 233 6.65 7.53 -24.73
C CYS A 233 7.30 8.13 -26.00
N ASP A 234 8.21 9.10 -25.78
CA ASP A 234 9.02 9.67 -26.85
C ASP A 234 10.26 8.80 -27.12
N GLU A 235 11.42 9.33 -27.34
CA GLU A 235 12.65 8.59 -27.70
C GLU A 235 13.04 7.51 -26.67
N ASP A 236 12.63 7.68 -25.39
CA ASP A 236 12.87 6.72 -24.31
C ASP A 236 11.58 6.50 -23.46
N ASP A 237 11.60 5.50 -22.61
CA ASP A 237 10.45 5.19 -21.71
C ASP A 237 10.27 6.24 -20.58
N ARG A 238 11.04 7.33 -20.57
CA ARG A 238 11.04 8.35 -19.51
C ARG A 238 10.26 9.60 -19.90
N THR A 239 10.28 9.93 -21.17
CA THR A 239 9.74 11.18 -21.71
C THR A 239 8.37 10.95 -22.31
N LEU A 240 7.41 11.81 -21.95
CA LEU A 240 6.05 11.74 -22.47
C LEU A 240 5.96 12.45 -23.83
N VAL A 241 5.27 11.83 -24.78
CA VAL A 241 4.96 12.46 -26.07
C VAL A 241 4.17 13.75 -25.84
N PRO A 242 4.64 14.91 -26.33
CA PRO A 242 3.95 16.18 -26.15
C PRO A 242 2.49 16.14 -26.64
N GLY A 243 1.58 16.61 -25.79
CA GLY A 243 0.15 16.64 -26.10
C GLY A 243 -0.63 15.38 -25.65
N GLN A 244 0.06 14.33 -25.15
CA GLN A 244 -0.59 13.11 -24.63
C GLN A 244 -0.88 13.16 -23.11
N GLU A 245 -0.54 14.27 -22.44
CA GLU A 245 -0.65 14.43 -21.00
C GLU A 245 -2.10 14.20 -20.52
N HIS A 246 -3.05 14.89 -21.12
CA HIS A 246 -4.47 14.77 -20.73
C HIS A 246 -5.07 13.40 -21.03
N GLU A 247 -4.62 12.75 -22.10
CA GLU A 247 -5.10 11.41 -22.45
C GLU A 247 -4.57 10.37 -21.46
N LEU A 248 -3.29 10.39 -21.14
CA LEU A 248 -2.71 9.49 -20.15
C LEU A 248 -3.36 9.70 -18.76
N GLN A 249 -3.51 10.96 -18.34
CA GLN A 249 -4.21 11.33 -17.12
C GLN A 249 -5.63 10.77 -17.07
N ARG A 250 -6.40 10.98 -18.13
CA ARG A 250 -7.78 10.51 -18.22
C ARG A 250 -7.87 8.99 -18.08
N ARG A 251 -6.93 8.24 -18.68
CA ARG A 251 -6.86 6.79 -18.57
C ARG A 251 -6.46 6.35 -17.18
N LEU A 252 -5.41 6.92 -16.62
CA LEU A 252 -4.95 6.59 -15.27
C LEU A 252 -6.01 6.89 -14.21
N ALA A 253 -6.76 7.99 -14.33
CA ALA A 253 -7.83 8.34 -13.39
C ALA A 253 -8.96 7.29 -13.29
N ILE A 254 -9.01 6.34 -14.21
CA ILE A 254 -9.94 5.20 -14.12
C ILE A 254 -9.49 4.20 -13.06
N VAL A 255 -8.19 3.96 -12.91
CA VAL A 255 -7.63 2.91 -12.05
C VAL A 255 -6.73 3.42 -10.92
N LEU A 256 -6.34 4.69 -10.94
CA LEU A 256 -5.43 5.29 -9.98
C LEU A 256 -6.11 6.47 -9.28
N GLN A 257 -6.04 6.47 -7.95
CA GLN A 257 -6.40 7.61 -7.10
C GLN A 257 -5.20 8.03 -6.30
N ARG A 258 -4.99 9.34 -6.22
CA ARG A 258 -3.92 9.96 -5.45
C ARG A 258 -4.42 11.20 -4.71
N THR A 259 -4.09 11.28 -3.44
CA THR A 259 -4.33 12.45 -2.58
C THR A 259 -3.00 13.01 -2.12
N LEU A 260 -2.83 14.33 -2.22
CA LEU A 260 -1.69 15.04 -1.67
C LEU A 260 -2.03 15.60 -0.28
N ARG A 261 -1.01 15.77 0.59
CA ARG A 261 -1.21 16.33 1.93
C ARG A 261 -1.85 17.72 1.91
N ARG A 262 -1.43 18.59 0.99
CA ARG A 262 -2.03 19.93 0.82
C ARG A 262 -3.52 19.88 0.53
N GLN A 263 -3.95 18.91 -0.28
CA GLN A 263 -5.35 18.69 -0.63
C GLN A 263 -6.13 18.12 0.56
N ALA A 264 -5.56 17.13 1.25
CA ALA A 264 -6.16 16.56 2.45
C ALA A 264 -6.29 17.59 3.57
N GLN A 265 -5.33 18.49 3.75
CA GLN A 265 -5.27 19.48 4.83
C GLN A 265 -6.46 20.43 4.84
N GLU A 266 -7.03 20.78 3.68
CA GLU A 266 -8.22 21.62 3.59
C GLU A 266 -9.46 21.00 4.25
N PHE A 267 -9.48 19.68 4.43
CA PHE A 267 -10.63 18.91 4.91
C PHE A 267 -10.42 18.27 6.29
N LEU A 268 -9.23 18.41 6.86
CA LEU A 268 -8.91 17.85 8.15
C LEU A 268 -9.36 18.80 9.27
N ASP A 269 -9.92 18.24 10.35
CA ASP A 269 -10.29 19.01 11.53
C ASP A 269 -9.08 19.67 12.22
N ARG A 270 -7.89 19.10 12.00
CA ARG A 270 -6.61 19.64 12.47
C ARG A 270 -5.61 19.67 11.34
N PRO A 271 -4.90 20.78 11.12
CA PRO A 271 -3.83 20.82 10.12
C PRO A 271 -2.70 19.85 10.51
N PHE A 272 -1.92 19.41 9.51
CA PHE A 272 -0.67 18.72 9.80
C PHE A 272 0.24 19.63 10.62
N THR A 273 0.97 19.05 11.55
CA THR A 273 2.00 19.76 12.30
C THR A 273 3.16 20.12 11.38
N GLN A 274 3.88 21.22 11.70
CA GLN A 274 5.01 21.66 10.91
C GLN A 274 6.24 20.77 11.13
N ARG A 275 7.10 20.72 10.14
CA ARG A 275 8.45 20.14 10.24
C ARG A 275 9.42 21.28 10.45
N ARG A 276 10.29 21.14 11.45
CA ARG A 276 11.35 22.11 11.75
C ARG A 276 12.69 21.44 11.62
N CYS A 277 13.47 21.83 10.62
CA CYS A 277 14.81 21.29 10.44
C CYS A 277 15.83 22.04 11.30
N ARG A 278 16.74 21.29 11.90
CA ARG A 278 17.89 21.78 12.64
C ARG A 278 19.15 21.12 12.12
N LEU A 279 20.06 21.94 11.63
CA LEU A 279 21.35 21.52 11.16
C LEU A 279 22.39 21.74 12.25
N TYR A 280 23.06 20.67 12.67
CA TYR A 280 24.22 20.75 13.56
C TYR A 280 25.50 20.58 12.73
N GLU A 281 26.17 21.69 12.49
CA GLU A 281 27.46 21.68 11.85
C GLU A 281 28.56 21.45 12.89
N TYR A 282 29.46 20.52 12.62
CA TYR A 282 30.62 20.24 13.47
C TYR A 282 31.92 20.31 12.67
N ALA A 283 33.04 20.70 13.36
CA ALA A 283 34.36 20.67 12.80
C ALA A 283 35.16 19.49 13.37
N MET A 284 35.72 18.66 12.49
CA MET A 284 36.61 17.58 12.91
C MET A 284 37.89 18.16 13.54
N SER A 285 38.42 17.48 14.54
CA SER A 285 39.77 17.81 15.04
C SER A 285 40.81 17.45 13.99
N ASP A 286 42.00 18.10 14.06
CA ASP A 286 43.10 17.81 13.12
C ASP A 286 43.50 16.33 13.16
N ALA A 287 43.43 15.68 14.33
CA ALA A 287 43.72 14.26 14.48
C ALA A 287 42.69 13.35 13.86
N GLU A 288 41.40 13.71 13.93
CA GLU A 288 40.30 13.01 13.22
C GLU A 288 40.51 13.14 11.72
N ARG A 289 40.70 14.36 11.22
CA ARG A 289 40.89 14.62 9.79
C ARG A 289 42.08 13.84 9.24
N ALA A 290 43.25 13.92 9.91
CA ALA A 290 44.44 13.18 9.49
C ALA A 290 44.22 11.65 9.44
N LEU A 291 43.42 11.11 10.38
CA LEU A 291 43.08 9.68 10.34
C LEU A 291 42.20 9.35 9.13
N TYR A 292 41.18 10.16 8.84
CA TYR A 292 40.29 9.95 7.69
C TYR A 292 41.02 10.07 6.36
N ASP A 293 41.90 11.06 6.21
CA ASP A 293 42.68 11.25 4.99
C ASP A 293 43.64 10.06 4.75
N ASP A 294 44.36 9.63 5.79
CA ASP A 294 45.32 8.50 5.72
C ASP A 294 44.60 7.17 5.40
N VAL A 295 43.42 6.93 5.97
CA VAL A 295 42.62 5.72 5.66
C VAL A 295 42.06 5.81 4.27
N THR A 296 41.62 6.97 3.80
CA THR A 296 41.14 7.17 2.43
C THR A 296 42.26 6.94 1.41
N GLU A 297 43.46 7.49 1.64
CA GLU A 297 44.63 7.22 0.80
C GLU A 297 44.96 5.74 0.74
N TYR A 298 44.98 5.05 1.90
CA TYR A 298 45.19 3.61 1.96
C TYR A 298 44.16 2.84 1.10
N LEU A 299 42.89 3.15 1.24
CA LEU A 299 41.83 2.47 0.48
C LEU A 299 41.89 2.76 -1.03
N LEU A 300 42.48 3.87 -1.44
CA LEU A 300 42.65 4.24 -2.85
C LEU A 300 43.88 3.58 -3.51
N GLU A 301 44.82 2.99 -2.75
CA GLU A 301 46.02 2.33 -3.31
C GLU A 301 45.68 1.15 -4.21
N PRO A 302 46.31 1.03 -5.40
CA PRO A 302 45.93 0.03 -6.38
C PRO A 302 46.32 -1.42 -6.03
N SER A 303 47.28 -1.65 -5.10
CA SER A 303 47.92 -2.94 -4.83
C SER A 303 47.82 -3.36 -3.36
N LEU A 304 46.57 -3.43 -2.83
CA LEU A 304 46.35 -3.89 -1.45
C LEU A 304 46.13 -5.40 -1.42
N HIS A 305 46.77 -6.08 -0.45
CA HIS A 305 46.50 -7.50 -0.16
C HIS A 305 45.15 -7.73 0.50
N ALA A 306 44.66 -6.73 1.24
CA ALA A 306 43.37 -6.81 1.87
C ALA A 306 42.21 -6.88 0.86
N PHE A 307 42.36 -6.35 -0.35
CA PHE A 307 41.27 -6.18 -1.31
C PHE A 307 41.69 -6.58 -2.72
N SER A 308 40.98 -7.50 -3.38
CA SER A 308 41.25 -7.90 -4.75
C SER A 308 40.26 -7.29 -5.75
N GLY A 309 40.76 -6.77 -6.87
CA GLY A 309 40.05 -6.40 -8.11
C GLY A 309 38.64 -5.77 -7.97
N ARG A 310 37.60 -6.48 -8.37
CA ARG A 310 36.22 -6.01 -8.38
C ARG A 310 35.63 -5.79 -6.99
N GLN A 311 36.02 -6.55 -5.99
CA GLN A 311 35.55 -6.48 -4.60
C GLN A 311 35.95 -5.15 -3.94
N ARG A 312 37.08 -4.57 -4.33
CA ARG A 312 37.60 -3.31 -3.80
C ARG A 312 36.61 -2.14 -3.95
N ARG A 313 35.91 -2.05 -5.07
CA ARG A 313 34.97 -0.96 -5.32
C ARG A 313 33.81 -0.92 -4.32
N LEU A 314 33.30 -2.09 -3.98
CA LEU A 314 32.17 -2.24 -3.04
C LEU A 314 32.62 -1.94 -1.62
N LEU A 315 33.80 -2.45 -1.22
CA LEU A 315 34.37 -2.23 0.09
C LEU A 315 34.72 -0.75 0.36
N LEU A 316 35.18 -0.03 -0.66
CA LEU A 316 35.52 1.39 -0.56
C LEU A 316 34.31 2.24 -0.13
N ILE A 317 33.16 1.99 -0.73
CA ILE A 317 31.91 2.68 -0.41
C ILE A 317 31.44 2.34 1.00
N GLY A 318 31.48 1.05 1.38
CA GLY A 318 31.15 0.63 2.75
C GLY A 318 32.03 1.29 3.79
N PHE A 319 33.34 1.40 3.53
CA PHE A 319 34.26 2.10 4.42
C PHE A 319 33.97 3.61 4.53
N HIS A 320 33.69 4.30 3.41
CA HIS A 320 33.31 5.71 3.45
C HIS A 320 32.03 5.96 4.22
N ARG A 321 31.03 5.08 4.09
CA ARG A 321 29.80 5.16 4.91
C ARG A 321 30.13 5.02 6.40
N ARG A 322 30.95 4.05 6.77
CA ARG A 322 31.33 3.83 8.19
C ARG A 322 32.20 4.94 8.76
N MET A 323 33.11 5.49 7.96
CA MET A 323 33.88 6.69 8.32
C MET A 323 32.94 7.87 8.60
N ALA A 324 31.93 8.06 7.77
CA ALA A 324 30.93 9.12 7.97
C ALA A 324 30.02 8.87 9.17
N SER A 325 29.84 7.61 9.58
CA SER A 325 29.00 7.23 10.72
C SER A 325 29.69 7.52 12.05
N SER A 326 30.75 6.79 12.39
CA SER A 326 31.48 7.01 13.64
C SER A 326 32.91 6.46 13.58
N ILE A 327 33.81 7.03 14.41
CA ILE A 327 35.17 6.50 14.60
C ILE A 327 35.16 5.05 15.11
N SER A 328 34.20 4.71 15.94
CA SER A 328 33.99 3.33 16.42
C SER A 328 33.63 2.35 15.29
N ALA A 329 32.77 2.75 14.34
CA ALA A 329 32.45 1.94 13.18
C ALA A 329 33.65 1.79 12.23
N LEU A 330 34.44 2.85 12.04
CA LEU A 330 35.69 2.79 11.29
C LEU A 330 36.70 1.82 11.93
N ALA A 331 36.92 1.92 13.26
CA ALA A 331 37.81 1.02 13.97
C ALA A 331 37.40 -0.45 13.82
N ALA A 332 36.10 -0.78 13.97
CA ALA A 332 35.59 -2.13 13.80
C ALA A 332 35.80 -2.67 12.37
N SER A 333 35.59 -1.84 11.36
CA SER A 333 35.83 -2.22 9.97
C SER A 333 37.31 -2.48 9.70
N LEU A 334 38.21 -1.66 10.23
CA LEU A 334 39.66 -1.86 10.12
C LEU A 334 40.14 -3.11 10.89
N GLU A 335 39.48 -3.48 12.00
CA GLU A 335 39.77 -4.72 12.74
C GLU A 335 39.42 -5.96 11.88
N ASN A 336 38.33 -5.93 11.13
CA ASN A 336 37.98 -6.99 10.20
C ASN A 336 39.01 -7.10 9.07
N VAL A 337 39.50 -5.96 8.55
CA VAL A 337 40.60 -5.94 7.57
C VAL A 337 41.90 -6.55 8.16
N ALA A 338 42.30 -6.15 9.37
CA ALA A 338 43.47 -6.71 10.05
C ALA A 338 43.32 -8.23 10.29
N ALA A 339 42.13 -8.68 10.70
CA ALA A 339 41.86 -10.11 10.87
C ALA A 339 42.03 -10.90 9.55
N ARG A 340 41.57 -10.33 8.44
CA ARG A 340 41.78 -10.92 7.12
C ARG A 340 43.26 -10.98 6.73
N LEU A 341 44.00 -9.87 6.89
CA LEU A 341 45.43 -9.86 6.60
C LEU A 341 46.19 -10.89 7.41
N ARG A 342 45.84 -11.08 8.70
CA ARG A 342 46.44 -12.10 9.59
C ARG A 342 46.14 -13.52 9.07
N ARG A 343 44.91 -13.81 8.56
CA ARG A 343 44.57 -15.10 7.96
C ARG A 343 45.38 -15.35 6.70
N LEU A 344 45.53 -14.33 5.83
CA LEU A 344 46.38 -14.44 4.62
C LEU A 344 47.84 -14.68 5.00
N GLN A 345 48.36 -14.03 6.05
CA GLN A 345 49.71 -14.25 6.56
C GLN A 345 49.91 -15.69 7.07
N ALA A 346 48.87 -16.28 7.68
CA ALA A 346 48.86 -17.67 8.12
C ALA A 346 48.69 -18.70 6.98
N GLY A 347 48.50 -18.24 5.73
CA GLY A 347 48.32 -19.12 4.55
C GLY A 347 46.94 -19.80 4.46
N LEU A 348 45.91 -19.24 5.14
CA LEU A 348 44.56 -19.72 5.11
C LEU A 348 43.79 -19.08 3.93
N SER A 349 42.91 -19.82 3.29
CA SER A 349 42.12 -19.36 2.13
C SER A 349 41.26 -18.15 2.50
N SER A 350 41.13 -17.17 1.57
CA SER A 350 40.57 -15.84 1.85
C SER A 350 39.12 -15.65 1.47
N ASP A 351 38.51 -16.61 0.75
CA ASP A 351 37.20 -16.39 0.11
C ASP A 351 36.05 -16.26 1.14
N ASP A 352 36.04 -17.14 2.14
CA ASP A 352 35.05 -17.03 3.24
C ASP A 352 35.18 -15.73 4.03
N ALA A 353 36.39 -15.21 4.21
CA ALA A 353 36.64 -13.98 4.96
C ALA A 353 36.25 -12.71 4.19
N VAL A 354 36.17 -12.74 2.86
CA VAL A 354 35.62 -11.66 2.04
C VAL A 354 34.12 -11.67 2.13
N ILE A 355 33.50 -12.83 2.09
CA ILE A 355 32.05 -13.00 2.26
C ILE A 355 31.63 -12.50 3.64
N ASP A 356 32.40 -12.82 4.70
CA ASP A 356 32.15 -12.34 6.06
C ASP A 356 32.31 -10.80 6.17
N LEU A 357 33.37 -10.23 5.55
CA LEU A 357 33.57 -8.78 5.53
C LEU A 357 32.49 -8.05 4.72
N LEU A 358 32.06 -8.64 3.62
CA LEU A 358 30.94 -8.11 2.82
C LEU A 358 29.62 -8.24 3.60
N ARG A 359 29.39 -9.38 4.26
CA ARG A 359 28.22 -9.52 5.15
C ARG A 359 28.21 -8.52 6.29
N ASP A 360 29.34 -8.31 6.95
CA ASP A 360 29.45 -7.29 8.01
C ASP A 360 29.20 -5.86 7.48
N LEU A 361 29.51 -5.61 6.20
CA LEU A 361 29.22 -4.34 5.55
C LEU A 361 27.78 -4.26 5.00
N GLU A 362 27.15 -5.44 4.73
CA GLU A 362 25.79 -5.61 4.24
C GLU A 362 24.75 -5.80 5.36
N ASP A 363 25.15 -6.35 6.52
CA ASP A 363 24.22 -6.70 7.62
C ASP A 363 23.43 -5.51 8.14
N ASP A 364 23.78 -4.31 7.70
CA ASP A 364 23.08 -3.14 8.14
C ASP A 364 21.90 -2.71 7.28
N ASP A 365 21.76 -3.01 5.93
CA ASP A 365 20.60 -2.43 5.24
C ASP A 365 20.17 -2.94 3.85
N GLU A 366 20.90 -3.81 3.12
CA GLU A 366 20.61 -4.08 1.71
C GLU A 366 19.98 -5.45 1.40
N ILE A 367 19.68 -6.28 2.40
CA ILE A 367 19.09 -7.61 2.21
C ILE A 367 17.63 -7.55 1.73
N ASP A 368 16.95 -6.41 1.88
CA ASP A 368 15.53 -6.25 1.56
C ASP A 368 15.24 -5.65 0.15
N GLU A 369 16.26 -5.25 -0.62
CA GLU A 369 16.04 -4.82 -2.01
C GLU A 369 16.25 -6.02 -2.97
N PRO A 370 15.21 -6.45 -3.71
CA PRO A 370 15.37 -7.44 -4.76
C PRO A 370 16.17 -6.83 -5.90
N GLY A 371 17.33 -7.35 -6.15
CA GLY A 371 18.32 -6.78 -7.06
C GLY A 371 19.39 -5.98 -6.33
N GLY A 372 19.61 -6.21 -5.06
CA GLY A 372 20.82 -5.76 -4.36
C GLY A 372 22.03 -6.19 -5.18
N PHE A 373 22.75 -5.21 -5.71
CA PHE A 373 23.85 -5.35 -6.68
C PHE A 373 24.91 -6.38 -6.25
N LEU A 374 24.93 -6.75 -4.98
CA LEU A 374 25.85 -7.74 -4.39
C LEU A 374 25.34 -9.17 -4.53
N SER A 375 24.03 -9.43 -4.38
CA SER A 375 23.48 -10.79 -4.56
C SER A 375 23.53 -11.24 -6.02
N GLU A 376 23.34 -10.33 -6.97
CA GLU A 376 23.48 -10.60 -8.40
C GLU A 376 24.95 -10.82 -8.80
N GLN A 377 25.89 -10.06 -8.21
CA GLN A 377 27.32 -10.25 -8.52
C GLN A 377 27.95 -11.47 -7.82
N ILE A 378 27.47 -11.87 -6.65
CA ILE A 378 27.91 -13.12 -5.99
C ILE A 378 27.35 -14.33 -6.75
N GLY A 379 26.11 -14.27 -7.24
CA GLY A 379 25.53 -15.30 -8.12
C GLY A 379 26.22 -15.41 -9.47
N ALA A 380 26.64 -14.30 -10.06
CA ALA A 380 27.35 -14.26 -11.34
C ALA A 380 28.84 -14.67 -11.25
N SER A 381 29.45 -14.62 -10.06
CA SER A 381 30.85 -15.03 -9.88
C SER A 381 31.06 -16.56 -9.80
N HIS A 382 29.97 -17.35 -9.77
CA HIS A 382 30.03 -18.81 -9.86
C HIS A 382 29.97 -19.35 -11.31
N GLY A 383 29.80 -18.46 -12.31
CA GLY A 383 29.81 -18.84 -13.74
C GLY A 383 30.81 -18.01 -14.54
N ASN A 384 31.90 -18.61 -14.97
CA ASN A 384 32.93 -18.06 -15.84
C ASN A 384 33.95 -17.07 -15.24
N ASP A 385 34.82 -17.55 -14.40
CA ASP A 385 36.11 -16.92 -14.14
C ASP A 385 37.15 -17.50 -15.11
N SER A 386 37.41 -16.79 -16.23
CA SER A 386 38.61 -17.02 -17.03
C SER A 386 39.75 -16.32 -16.32
N GLY A 387 40.42 -17.08 -15.43
CA GLY A 387 41.37 -16.59 -14.44
C GLY A 387 42.57 -15.86 -15.04
N GLU A 388 42.78 -14.66 -14.53
CA GLU A 388 44.16 -14.25 -14.23
C GLU A 388 44.50 -14.79 -12.84
N PRO A 389 45.62 -15.54 -12.69
CA PRO A 389 46.05 -16.02 -11.38
C PRO A 389 46.35 -14.85 -10.47
N ALA A 390 45.77 -14.88 -9.26
CA ALA A 390 46.04 -13.87 -8.23
C ALA A 390 47.58 -13.73 -8.10
N PRO A 391 48.12 -12.50 -8.06
CA PRO A 391 49.57 -12.29 -7.95
C PRO A 391 50.08 -13.00 -6.69
N PRO A 392 51.29 -13.58 -6.72
CA PRO A 392 51.84 -14.29 -5.58
C PRO A 392 51.92 -13.34 -4.37
N ILE A 393 51.36 -13.79 -3.22
CA ILE A 393 51.32 -13.02 -1.99
C ILE A 393 52.77 -12.79 -1.50
N ASP A 394 53.25 -11.55 -1.60
CA ASP A 394 54.49 -11.17 -0.98
C ASP A 394 54.29 -10.98 0.53
N ARG A 395 54.87 -11.88 1.31
CA ARG A 395 54.72 -11.87 2.78
C ARG A 395 55.33 -10.61 3.45
N ALA A 396 56.30 -9.96 2.80
CA ALA A 396 56.93 -8.77 3.33
C ALA A 396 55.99 -7.55 3.19
N THR A 397 55.40 -7.35 2.02
CA THR A 397 54.42 -6.28 1.75
C THR A 397 53.12 -6.47 2.53
N LEU A 398 52.67 -7.72 2.66
CA LEU A 398 51.52 -8.04 3.51
C LEU A 398 51.73 -7.70 5.01
N ALA A 399 52.93 -7.99 5.52
CA ALA A 399 53.28 -7.63 6.91
C ALA A 399 53.31 -6.10 7.13
N VAL A 400 53.80 -5.34 6.13
CA VAL A 400 53.80 -3.85 6.21
C VAL A 400 52.37 -3.32 6.15
N GLU A 401 51.52 -3.85 5.30
CA GLU A 401 50.09 -3.48 5.21
C GLU A 401 49.38 -3.74 6.56
N LEU A 402 49.59 -4.91 7.18
CA LEU A 402 49.00 -5.27 8.46
C LEU A 402 49.43 -4.28 9.56
N VAL A 403 50.71 -3.94 9.67
CA VAL A 403 51.21 -2.98 10.65
C VAL A 403 50.59 -1.58 10.46
N ARG A 404 50.39 -1.17 9.18
CA ARG A 404 49.74 0.11 8.86
C ARG A 404 48.29 0.11 9.31
N VAL A 405 47.52 -0.94 9.03
CA VAL A 405 46.10 -1.06 9.43
C VAL A 405 45.99 -1.12 10.96
N GLU A 406 46.89 -1.85 11.65
CA GLU A 406 46.93 -1.86 13.13
C GLU A 406 47.25 -0.48 13.69
N GLY A 407 48.09 0.30 13.00
CA GLY A 407 48.36 1.71 13.33
C GLY A 407 47.11 2.59 13.24
N PHE A 408 46.29 2.44 12.20
CA PHE A 408 45.00 3.13 12.06
C PHE A 408 44.02 2.75 13.17
N ILE A 409 43.93 1.46 13.52
CA ILE A 409 43.08 0.98 14.61
C ILE A 409 43.52 1.61 15.95
N ALA A 410 44.82 1.63 16.24
CA ALA A 410 45.34 2.22 17.46
C ALA A 410 45.03 3.72 17.55
N ARG A 411 45.20 4.45 16.45
CA ARG A 411 44.84 5.88 16.37
C ARG A 411 43.34 6.09 16.57
N ALA A 412 42.46 5.33 15.88
CA ALA A 412 41.01 5.43 16.01
C ALA A 412 40.58 5.19 17.46
N ARG A 413 41.13 4.19 18.12
CA ARG A 413 40.81 3.88 19.52
C ARG A 413 41.35 4.89 20.52
N SER A 414 42.45 5.62 20.20
CA SER A 414 43.06 6.64 21.08
C SER A 414 42.36 8.00 20.99
N LEU A 415 41.52 8.22 19.98
CA LEU A 415 40.77 9.46 19.82
C LEU A 415 39.68 9.54 20.92
N PRO A 416 39.52 10.69 21.59
CA PRO A 416 38.37 10.95 22.45
C PRO A 416 37.08 10.98 21.59
N ASN A 417 35.90 11.08 22.24
CA ASN A 417 34.64 11.24 21.56
C ASN A 417 34.76 12.21 20.38
N ASP A 418 34.35 11.76 19.19
CA ASP A 418 34.43 12.55 17.97
C ASP A 418 33.60 13.84 18.06
N ALA A 419 33.86 14.79 17.16
CA ALA A 419 33.16 16.06 17.14
C ALA A 419 31.66 15.89 16.89
N LYS A 420 31.28 14.92 16.07
CA LYS A 420 29.89 14.54 15.79
C LYS A 420 29.16 14.02 17.03
N ALA A 421 29.83 13.15 17.81
CA ALA A 421 29.32 12.64 19.09
C ALA A 421 29.06 13.75 20.12
N ARG A 422 29.94 14.74 20.21
CA ARG A 422 29.74 15.90 21.11
C ARG A 422 28.50 16.70 20.70
N SER A 423 28.34 17.02 19.40
CA SER A 423 27.16 17.71 18.89
C SER A 423 25.88 16.92 19.11
N PHE A 424 25.94 15.59 18.97
CA PHE A 424 24.82 14.70 19.28
C PHE A 424 24.45 14.77 20.77
N GLN A 425 25.41 14.71 21.68
CA GLN A 425 25.15 14.81 23.12
C GLN A 425 24.50 16.16 23.50
N GLU A 426 24.95 17.26 22.87
CA GLU A 426 24.33 18.58 23.04
C GLU A 426 22.88 18.61 22.56
N ALA A 427 22.62 18.07 21.37
CA ALA A 427 21.27 17.99 20.82
C ALA A 427 20.32 17.19 21.74
N ILE A 428 20.78 16.04 22.23
CA ILE A 428 19.99 15.22 23.18
C ILE A 428 19.70 15.97 24.48
N LYS A 429 20.69 16.68 25.07
CA LYS A 429 20.46 17.47 26.27
C LYS A 429 19.37 18.50 26.08
N VAL A 430 19.39 19.24 24.96
CA VAL A 430 18.36 20.23 24.64
C VAL A 430 16.97 19.57 24.56
N ILE A 431 16.86 18.41 23.95
CA ILE A 431 15.57 17.67 23.81
C ILE A 431 15.06 17.24 25.18
N LEU A 432 15.93 16.71 26.04
CA LEU A 432 15.57 16.30 27.40
C LEU A 432 15.14 17.49 28.26
N ASP A 433 15.80 18.64 28.13
CA ASP A 433 15.47 19.87 28.83
C ASP A 433 14.10 20.41 28.38
N LEU A 434 13.80 20.41 27.06
CA LEU A 434 12.49 20.76 26.54
C LEU A 434 11.39 19.84 27.11
N GLY A 435 11.69 18.56 27.30
CA GLY A 435 10.78 17.61 27.93
C GLY A 435 10.53 17.93 29.41
N ARG A 436 11.59 18.28 30.17
CA ARG A 436 11.46 18.69 31.59
C ARG A 436 10.65 19.97 31.74
N ASP A 437 10.82 20.90 30.82
CA ASP A 437 10.07 22.17 30.79
C ASP A 437 8.61 22.01 30.32
N GLY A 438 8.19 20.82 29.95
CA GLY A 438 6.84 20.56 29.39
C GLY A 438 6.63 21.12 27.98
N ARG A 439 7.66 21.65 27.33
CA ARG A 439 7.62 22.21 25.97
C ARG A 439 7.79 21.17 24.88
N GLY A 440 8.15 19.93 25.23
CA GLY A 440 8.33 18.79 24.34
C GLY A 440 7.96 17.48 25.05
N SER A 441 7.95 16.36 24.29
CA SER A 441 7.78 15.00 24.85
C SER A 441 9.00 14.53 25.63
N GLY A 442 10.15 15.17 25.43
CA GLY A 442 11.44 14.70 25.95
C GLY A 442 11.91 13.38 25.31
N LYS A 443 11.36 13.02 24.16
CA LYS A 443 11.69 11.81 23.43
C LYS A 443 12.35 12.13 22.09
N ALA A 444 13.30 11.26 21.70
CA ALA A 444 13.95 11.32 20.39
C ALA A 444 14.08 9.92 19.77
N VAL A 445 13.85 9.83 18.47
CA VAL A 445 14.26 8.69 17.66
C VAL A 445 15.54 9.04 16.91
N VAL A 446 16.55 8.18 17.00
CA VAL A 446 17.88 8.36 16.38
C VAL A 446 18.08 7.27 15.36
N PHE A 447 18.37 7.67 14.12
CA PHE A 447 18.65 6.76 13.02
C PHE A 447 20.15 6.70 12.73
N THR A 448 20.66 5.49 12.60
CA THR A 448 22.05 5.20 12.21
C THR A 448 22.07 4.04 11.20
N GLU A 449 23.10 3.97 10.37
CA GLU A 449 23.29 2.90 9.39
C GLU A 449 24.05 1.69 9.94
N SER A 450 24.61 1.76 11.18
CA SER A 450 25.50 0.74 11.72
C SER A 450 25.10 0.28 13.12
N ILE A 451 25.06 -1.04 13.34
CA ILE A 451 24.89 -1.64 14.68
C ILE A 451 26.02 -1.22 15.62
N THR A 452 27.26 -1.14 15.11
CA THR A 452 28.41 -0.66 15.90
C THR A 452 28.21 0.78 16.34
N THR A 453 27.71 1.65 15.46
CA THR A 453 27.37 3.04 15.81
C THR A 453 26.19 3.09 16.77
N GLN A 454 25.20 2.22 16.64
CA GLN A 454 24.08 2.13 17.57
C GLN A 454 24.54 1.86 19.02
N GLU A 455 25.42 0.89 19.22
CA GLU A 455 26.00 0.60 20.56
C GLU A 455 26.88 1.75 21.05
N TYR A 456 27.65 2.38 20.16
CA TYR A 456 28.42 3.56 20.47
C TYR A 456 27.52 4.72 20.95
N LEU A 457 26.45 5.01 20.25
CA LEU A 457 25.48 6.04 20.64
C LEU A 457 24.81 5.72 21.97
N ARG A 458 24.47 4.46 22.22
CA ARG A 458 23.99 4.04 23.55
C ARG A 458 25.00 4.37 24.63
N HIS A 459 26.27 4.02 24.43
CA HIS A 459 27.33 4.32 25.40
C HIS A 459 27.44 5.84 25.64
N LEU A 460 27.41 6.66 24.59
CA LEU A 460 27.42 8.11 24.70
C LEU A 460 26.22 8.64 25.49
N LEU A 461 25.04 8.08 25.33
CA LEU A 461 23.83 8.47 26.07
C LEU A 461 23.97 8.16 27.57
N LEU A 462 24.59 7.03 27.93
CA LEU A 462 24.86 6.70 29.33
C LEU A 462 25.88 7.69 29.95
N THR A 463 26.86 8.14 29.20
CA THR A 463 27.88 9.11 29.72
C THR A 463 27.28 10.49 30.03
N ILE A 464 26.17 10.87 29.46
CA ILE A 464 25.45 12.12 29.74
C ILE A 464 24.41 11.98 30.86
N GLY A 465 24.36 10.82 31.53
CA GLY A 465 23.50 10.57 32.69
C GLY A 465 22.13 9.96 32.42
N LEU A 466 21.87 9.43 31.22
CA LEU A 466 20.71 8.58 31.03
C LEU A 466 20.95 7.21 31.66
N ALA A 467 19.92 6.64 32.26
CA ALA A 467 19.92 5.25 32.68
C ALA A 467 19.83 4.30 31.47
N ASP A 468 20.27 3.07 31.64
CA ASP A 468 20.20 2.08 30.56
C ASP A 468 18.78 1.82 30.09
N GLU A 469 17.80 1.89 30.98
CA GLU A 469 16.36 1.78 30.69
C GLU A 469 15.75 3.00 29.98
N ASP A 470 16.46 4.13 29.97
CA ASP A 470 16.08 5.33 29.21
C ASP A 470 16.36 5.19 27.70
N VAL A 471 17.07 4.13 27.27
CA VAL A 471 17.50 3.93 25.88
C VAL A 471 16.99 2.60 25.36
N THR A 472 16.17 2.60 24.32
CA THR A 472 15.73 1.41 23.60
C THR A 472 16.54 1.26 22.31
N LEU A 473 17.04 0.05 22.04
CA LEU A 473 17.70 -0.30 20.79
C LEU A 473 16.75 -1.06 19.87
N PHE A 474 16.69 -0.68 18.61
CA PHE A 474 15.83 -1.32 17.62
C PHE A 474 16.61 -1.66 16.34
N ARG A 475 16.60 -2.94 15.94
CA ARG A 475 17.38 -3.49 14.82
C ARG A 475 16.47 -4.21 13.84
N GLY A 476 16.97 -4.58 12.68
CA GLY A 476 16.30 -5.49 11.77
C GLY A 476 15.98 -6.83 12.44
N VAL A 477 17.01 -7.44 13.04
CA VAL A 477 16.86 -8.64 13.90
C VAL A 477 17.06 -8.22 15.35
N ASN A 478 16.01 -8.36 16.18
CA ASN A 478 16.02 -7.95 17.59
C ASN A 478 16.22 -9.18 18.50
N ASP A 479 17.39 -9.81 18.44
CA ASP A 479 17.77 -11.00 19.20
C ASP A 479 18.59 -10.72 20.46
N HIS A 480 18.87 -9.44 20.75
CA HIS A 480 19.66 -9.03 21.91
C HIS A 480 18.87 -9.18 23.23
N GLU A 481 19.60 -9.34 24.33
CA GLU A 481 19.05 -9.62 25.66
C GLU A 481 17.98 -8.61 26.10
N ARG A 482 18.19 -7.33 25.83
CA ARG A 482 17.23 -6.26 26.18
C ARG A 482 15.92 -6.37 25.45
N ALA A 483 15.95 -6.81 24.19
CA ALA A 483 14.72 -7.08 23.43
C ALA A 483 13.92 -8.23 24.07
N GLY A 484 14.62 -9.25 24.57
CA GLY A 484 14.02 -10.32 25.36
C GLY A 484 13.36 -9.83 26.66
N GLN A 485 14.03 -8.92 27.37
CA GLN A 485 13.49 -8.29 28.58
C GLN A 485 12.27 -7.41 28.29
N ALA A 486 12.33 -6.61 27.23
CA ALA A 486 11.20 -5.80 26.78
C ALA A 486 9.98 -6.69 26.40
N LEU A 487 10.24 -7.79 25.70
CA LEU A 487 9.19 -8.79 25.35
C LEU A 487 8.54 -9.38 26.60
N ALA A 488 9.33 -9.80 27.59
CA ALA A 488 8.79 -10.36 28.82
C ALA A 488 7.90 -9.36 29.58
N ARG A 489 8.32 -8.11 29.67
CA ARG A 489 7.51 -7.04 30.28
C ARG A 489 6.20 -6.81 29.51
N TRP A 490 6.29 -6.65 28.21
CA TRP A 490 5.14 -6.42 27.35
C TRP A 490 4.12 -7.58 27.39
N GLN A 491 4.60 -8.82 27.43
CA GLN A 491 3.72 -9.98 27.56
C GLN A 491 2.94 -9.99 28.86
N ASN A 492 3.53 -9.51 29.96
CA ASN A 492 2.87 -9.40 31.26
C ASN A 492 1.84 -8.24 31.27
N GLU A 493 2.14 -7.12 30.61
CA GLU A 493 1.30 -5.92 30.62
C GLU A 493 0.18 -5.97 29.57
N GLU A 494 0.48 -6.46 28.36
CA GLU A 494 -0.40 -6.41 27.19
C GLU A 494 -0.80 -7.80 26.64
N GLY A 495 -0.07 -8.84 27.03
CA GLY A 495 -0.26 -10.19 26.48
C GLY A 495 -1.66 -10.79 26.73
N ALA A 496 -2.34 -10.37 27.80
CA ALA A 496 -3.70 -10.79 28.12
C ALA A 496 -4.77 -10.22 27.16
N ARG A 497 -4.44 -9.17 26.38
CA ARG A 497 -5.34 -8.56 25.40
C ARG A 497 -5.50 -9.40 24.13
N PHE A 498 -4.60 -10.37 23.89
CA PHE A 498 -4.66 -11.23 22.73
C PHE A 498 -5.45 -12.51 23.03
N ALA A 499 -6.47 -12.78 22.22
CA ALA A 499 -7.24 -14.01 22.33
C ALA A 499 -6.34 -15.25 22.08
N PRO A 500 -6.66 -16.42 22.66
CA PRO A 500 -5.97 -17.65 22.35
C PRO A 500 -6.00 -17.92 20.84
N GLY A 501 -4.84 -18.05 20.19
CA GLY A 501 -4.70 -18.22 18.73
C GLY A 501 -4.46 -16.93 17.93
N ALA A 502 -4.56 -15.74 18.57
CA ALA A 502 -4.27 -14.45 17.96
C ALA A 502 -2.92 -13.83 18.39
N LYS A 503 -2.10 -14.60 19.11
CA LYS A 503 -0.80 -14.11 19.56
C LYS A 503 0.10 -13.85 18.34
N PRO A 504 0.73 -12.65 18.27
CA PRO A 504 1.67 -12.36 17.22
C PRO A 504 2.87 -13.33 17.26
N SER A 505 3.53 -13.52 16.11
CA SER A 505 4.79 -14.25 16.06
C SER A 505 5.80 -13.64 17.04
N ARG A 506 6.81 -14.41 17.47
CA ARG A 506 7.81 -13.89 18.41
C ARG A 506 8.51 -12.63 17.88
N GLU A 507 8.83 -12.60 16.60
CA GLU A 507 9.47 -11.45 15.95
C GLU A 507 8.58 -10.21 16.02
N VAL A 508 7.31 -10.34 15.68
CA VAL A 508 6.32 -9.25 15.77
C VAL A 508 6.10 -8.82 17.21
N ALA A 509 5.98 -9.76 18.13
CA ALA A 509 5.80 -9.47 19.55
C ALA A 509 6.98 -8.68 20.12
N VAL A 510 8.22 -9.01 19.74
CA VAL A 510 9.43 -8.25 20.13
C VAL A 510 9.39 -6.82 19.59
N ARG A 511 9.03 -6.63 18.33
CA ARG A 511 8.91 -5.28 17.72
C ARG A 511 7.84 -4.44 18.42
N LEU A 512 6.67 -5.01 18.70
CA LEU A 512 5.60 -4.34 19.46
C LEU A 512 6.07 -3.98 20.88
N ALA A 513 6.78 -4.89 21.55
CA ALA A 513 7.30 -4.69 22.88
C ALA A 513 8.31 -3.52 22.94
N LEU A 514 9.22 -3.44 21.97
CA LEU A 514 10.21 -2.35 21.91
C LEU A 514 9.57 -0.99 21.65
N VAL A 515 8.56 -0.93 20.77
CA VAL A 515 7.79 0.32 20.54
C VAL A 515 6.99 0.70 21.80
N HIS A 516 6.40 -0.28 22.48
CA HIS A 516 5.71 -0.05 23.76
C HIS A 516 6.66 0.47 24.85
N GLU A 517 7.85 -0.12 24.96
CA GLU A 517 8.88 0.35 25.88
C GLU A 517 9.27 1.80 25.59
N PHE A 518 9.52 2.14 24.32
CA PHE A 518 9.82 3.52 23.93
C PHE A 518 8.65 4.46 24.22
N ARG A 519 7.42 4.04 24.03
CA ARG A 519 6.26 4.87 24.34
C ARG A 519 6.10 5.15 25.82
N THR A 520 6.28 4.14 26.68
CA THR A 520 5.92 4.21 28.10
C THR A 520 7.07 4.50 29.04
N ARG A 521 8.30 4.11 28.69
CA ARG A 521 9.45 4.10 29.61
C ARG A 521 10.64 4.90 29.08
N SER A 522 11.25 4.48 27.97
CA SER A 522 12.49 5.07 27.50
C SER A 522 12.31 6.44 26.86
N LYS A 523 13.38 7.23 26.84
CA LYS A 523 13.43 8.61 26.32
C LYS A 523 14.02 8.65 24.92
N VAL A 524 14.97 7.76 24.62
CA VAL A 524 15.65 7.70 23.32
C VAL A 524 15.50 6.31 22.73
N LEU A 525 15.05 6.28 21.46
CA LEU A 525 15.05 5.08 20.64
C LEU A 525 16.18 5.20 19.63
N VAL A 526 17.15 4.30 19.64
CA VAL A 526 18.20 4.25 18.62
C VAL A 526 17.89 3.11 17.64
N CYS A 527 17.65 3.46 16.38
CA CYS A 527 17.23 2.53 15.33
C CYS A 527 18.29 2.36 14.25
N THR A 528 18.48 1.14 13.75
CA THR A 528 19.07 0.93 12.43
C THR A 528 18.00 1.12 11.33
N GLU A 529 18.44 1.33 10.10
CA GLU A 529 17.54 1.56 8.95
C GLU A 529 16.55 0.38 8.75
N ALA A 530 17.04 -0.85 8.75
CA ALA A 530 16.23 -2.05 8.65
C ALA A 530 15.21 -2.17 9.79
N GLY A 531 15.60 -1.76 11.00
CA GLY A 531 14.72 -1.74 12.17
C GLY A 531 13.59 -0.72 12.04
N ALA A 532 13.86 0.43 11.43
CA ALA A 532 12.93 1.56 11.37
C ALA A 532 11.74 1.33 10.43
N LYS A 533 11.85 0.41 9.47
CA LYS A 533 10.77 0.11 8.53
C LYS A 533 9.50 -0.30 9.29
N GLY A 534 8.37 0.37 9.01
CA GLY A 534 7.07 0.04 9.56
C GLY A 534 6.77 0.51 10.99
N LEU A 535 7.63 1.28 11.65
CA LEU A 535 7.36 1.78 13.00
C LEU A 535 6.34 2.94 12.99
N ASN A 536 5.47 2.95 13.99
CA ASN A 536 4.57 4.06 14.28
C ASN A 536 5.04 4.78 15.56
N LEU A 537 5.65 5.94 15.39
CA LEU A 537 6.28 6.73 16.45
C LEU A 537 5.66 8.12 16.62
N GLN A 538 4.36 8.27 16.34
CA GLN A 538 3.64 9.56 16.38
C GLN A 538 3.63 10.24 17.77
N PHE A 539 3.97 9.52 18.83
CA PHE A 539 4.14 10.07 20.17
C PHE A 539 5.51 10.74 20.40
N CYS A 540 6.40 10.67 19.42
CA CYS A 540 7.72 11.30 19.42
C CYS A 540 7.75 12.42 18.37
N GLU A 541 8.20 13.62 18.78
CA GLU A 541 8.30 14.79 17.90
C GLU A 541 9.73 15.09 17.44
N THR A 542 10.72 14.30 17.81
CA THR A 542 12.10 14.56 17.41
C THR A 542 12.69 13.39 16.66
N VAL A 543 13.13 13.65 15.43
CA VAL A 543 13.83 12.71 14.55
C VAL A 543 15.28 13.19 14.41
N ILE A 544 16.22 12.34 14.73
CA ILE A 544 17.66 12.60 14.61
C ILE A 544 18.23 11.67 13.55
N ASN A 545 18.67 12.21 12.44
CA ASN A 545 19.47 11.49 11.47
C ASN A 545 20.93 11.61 11.87
N TYR A 546 21.41 10.67 12.68
CA TYR A 546 22.83 10.63 13.04
C TYR A 546 23.66 10.36 11.79
N ASP A 547 23.23 9.38 10.98
CA ASP A 547 23.76 9.14 9.65
C ASP A 547 22.73 9.56 8.59
N LEU A 548 23.19 10.37 7.63
CA LEU A 548 22.37 10.79 6.50
C LEU A 548 22.41 9.71 5.44
N PRO A 549 21.25 9.12 5.07
CA PRO A 549 21.20 8.15 3.99
C PRO A 549 21.49 8.84 2.64
N TRP A 550 22.13 8.13 1.74
CA TRP A 550 22.41 8.65 0.40
C TRP A 550 21.18 8.75 -0.48
N ASN A 551 20.13 8.02 -0.11
CA ASN A 551 18.81 8.12 -0.74
C ASN A 551 17.90 9.08 0.04
N PRO A 552 17.52 10.23 -0.54
CA PRO A 552 16.66 11.22 0.12
C PRO A 552 15.29 10.67 0.51
N GLN A 553 14.74 9.72 -0.23
CA GLN A 553 13.45 9.10 0.06
C GLN A 553 13.48 8.39 1.44
N ARG A 554 14.62 7.85 1.84
CA ARG A 554 14.77 7.26 3.18
C ARG A 554 14.64 8.30 4.30
N ILE A 555 15.08 9.54 4.07
CA ILE A 555 14.90 10.64 5.05
C ILE A 555 13.41 10.92 5.24
N GLU A 556 12.66 11.04 4.15
CA GLU A 556 11.20 11.21 4.19
C GLU A 556 10.51 10.04 4.89
N GLN A 557 10.92 8.81 4.61
CA GLN A 557 10.39 7.63 5.29
C GLN A 557 10.68 7.66 6.79
N ARG A 558 11.89 8.07 7.22
CA ARG A 558 12.25 8.24 8.64
C ARG A 558 11.39 9.29 9.32
N ILE A 559 11.23 10.46 8.70
CA ILE A 559 10.38 11.54 9.22
C ILE A 559 8.93 11.07 9.28
N GLY A 560 8.46 10.39 8.26
CA GLY A 560 7.12 9.81 8.19
C GLY A 560 6.79 8.80 9.29
N ARG A 561 7.77 8.32 10.09
CA ARG A 561 7.52 7.50 11.29
C ARG A 561 6.93 8.34 12.43
N CYS A 562 7.32 9.58 12.56
CA CYS A 562 6.87 10.51 13.59
C CYS A 562 5.84 11.52 13.05
N HIS A 563 6.01 12.01 11.83
CA HIS A 563 5.16 13.02 11.21
C HIS A 563 4.02 12.40 10.40
N ARG A 564 2.91 12.16 11.09
CA ARG A 564 1.65 11.65 10.53
C ARG A 564 0.49 12.49 11.02
N TYR A 565 -0.69 12.32 10.43
CA TYR A 565 -1.90 13.09 10.76
C TYR A 565 -2.22 13.17 12.26
N SER A 566 -1.97 12.12 13.03
CA SER A 566 -2.25 12.11 14.48
C SER A 566 -1.17 12.75 15.34
N GLN A 567 -0.08 13.27 14.75
CA GLN A 567 0.95 14.01 15.49
C GLN A 567 0.37 15.33 16.02
N GLN A 568 0.56 15.58 17.32
CA GLN A 568 0.02 16.75 17.98
C GLN A 568 0.98 17.93 18.11
N ARG A 569 2.27 17.71 17.79
CA ARG A 569 3.37 18.68 17.94
C ARG A 569 4.19 18.76 16.66
N ASP A 570 4.78 19.94 16.42
CA ASP A 570 5.72 20.11 15.33
C ASP A 570 6.87 19.12 15.43
N VAL A 571 7.23 18.50 14.30
CA VAL A 571 8.32 17.52 14.28
C VAL A 571 9.65 18.20 14.01
N THR A 572 10.58 18.09 14.95
CA THR A 572 11.94 18.59 14.79
C THR A 572 12.81 17.52 14.16
N VAL A 573 13.43 17.84 13.04
CA VAL A 573 14.38 16.97 12.32
C VAL A 573 15.79 17.50 12.53
N VAL A 574 16.67 16.68 13.11
CA VAL A 574 18.05 17.04 13.39
C VAL A 574 19.00 16.29 12.47
N ASN A 575 19.87 17.01 11.78
CA ASN A 575 20.87 16.46 10.88
C ASN A 575 22.28 16.94 11.29
N PHE A 576 23.32 16.13 11.08
CA PHE A 576 24.71 16.45 11.41
C PHE A 576 25.58 16.54 10.16
N ILE A 577 26.41 17.59 10.07
CA ILE A 577 27.32 17.83 8.95
C ILE A 577 28.71 18.25 9.43
N ALA A 578 29.74 17.63 8.82
CA ALA A 578 31.11 18.06 8.99
C ALA A 578 31.42 19.28 8.09
N ARG A 579 31.76 20.44 8.69
CA ARG A 579 32.11 21.67 7.94
C ARG A 579 33.37 21.52 7.09
N ASP A 580 34.32 20.75 7.56
CA ASP A 580 35.70 20.75 7.07
C ASP A 580 36.02 19.59 6.13
N ASN A 581 35.08 18.73 5.88
CA ASN A 581 35.19 17.63 4.90
C ASN A 581 34.46 18.01 3.60
N GLU A 582 35.22 18.33 2.57
CA GLU A 582 34.69 18.81 1.31
C GLU A 582 33.84 17.75 0.58
N ALA A 583 34.21 16.47 0.70
CA ALA A 583 33.42 15.35 0.17
C ALA A 583 32.09 15.19 0.93
N HIS A 584 32.10 15.33 2.28
CA HIS A 584 30.87 15.35 3.07
C HIS A 584 30.02 16.57 2.77
N ARG A 585 30.63 17.75 2.61
CA ARG A 585 29.94 19.00 2.25
C ARG A 585 29.31 18.90 0.87
N LEU A 586 30.04 18.40 -0.13
CA LEU A 586 29.55 18.20 -1.49
C LEU A 586 28.46 17.13 -1.54
N THR A 587 28.61 16.02 -0.82
CA THR A 587 27.55 15.00 -0.72
C THR A 587 26.30 15.58 -0.07
N PHE A 588 26.45 16.40 0.98
CA PHE A 588 25.31 17.08 1.62
C PHE A 588 24.73 18.18 0.73
N GLU A 589 25.53 18.91 0.01
CA GLU A 589 25.07 19.96 -0.91
C GLU A 589 24.26 19.34 -2.08
N ILE A 590 24.71 18.19 -2.58
CA ILE A 590 23.98 17.40 -3.57
C ILE A 590 22.72 16.78 -2.97
N LEU A 591 22.79 16.24 -1.75
CA LEU A 591 21.63 15.76 -1.01
C LEU A 591 20.67 16.91 -0.67
N SER A 592 21.18 18.09 -0.32
CA SER A 592 20.39 19.29 -0.04
C SER A 592 19.70 19.82 -1.28
N GLN A 593 20.41 19.91 -2.40
CA GLN A 593 19.82 20.27 -3.69
C GLN A 593 18.78 19.24 -4.15
N LYS A 594 19.04 17.95 -3.89
CA LYS A 594 18.06 16.89 -4.13
C LYS A 594 16.88 16.98 -3.17
N LEU A 595 17.07 17.29 -1.91
CA LEU A 595 16.00 17.44 -0.92
C LEU A 595 15.26 18.77 -1.09
N ASP A 596 15.89 19.84 -1.58
CA ASP A 596 15.22 21.03 -2.07
C ASP A 596 14.39 20.72 -3.32
N LEU A 597 14.93 19.92 -4.20
CA LEU A 597 14.18 19.34 -5.31
C LEU A 597 13.05 18.44 -4.80
N PHE A 598 13.28 17.62 -3.75
CA PHE A 598 12.32 16.78 -3.07
C PHE A 598 11.24 17.58 -2.34
N GLY A 599 11.60 18.61 -1.63
CA GLY A 599 10.65 19.51 -0.96
C GLY A 599 9.74 20.19 -1.96
N LYS A 600 10.28 20.52 -3.10
CA LYS A 600 9.57 21.09 -4.22
C LYS A 600 8.68 20.07 -4.94
N VAL A 601 9.09 18.80 -5.02
CA VAL A 601 8.45 17.70 -5.74
C VAL A 601 7.34 17.06 -4.94
N LEU A 602 7.53 16.92 -3.62
CA LEU A 602 6.54 16.31 -2.72
C LEU A 602 5.49 17.31 -2.27
N ASP A 603 5.59 18.58 -2.71
CA ASP A 603 4.82 19.66 -2.12
C ASP A 603 4.86 19.59 -0.59
N ALA A 604 5.96 19.03 -0.11
CA ALA A 604 6.26 19.04 1.31
C ALA A 604 6.53 20.49 1.63
N SER A 605 5.52 21.18 2.14
CA SER A 605 5.54 22.58 2.56
C SER A 605 6.63 22.89 3.59
N ASP A 606 7.48 21.90 3.89
CA ASP A 606 8.43 21.96 4.97
C ASP A 606 9.82 21.46 4.52
N HIS A 607 10.79 22.35 4.51
CA HIS A 607 12.17 22.05 4.13
C HIS A 607 12.82 21.05 5.10
N VAL A 608 13.32 19.96 4.55
CA VAL A 608 13.85 18.84 5.33
C VAL A 608 15.29 19.06 5.81
N LEU A 609 16.05 19.94 5.17
CA LEU A 609 17.45 20.20 5.52
C LEU A 609 17.80 21.65 5.83
N HIS A 610 17.08 22.63 5.31
CA HIS A 610 17.29 24.07 5.53
C HIS A 610 16.00 24.86 5.66
N GLU A 611 16.03 26.13 6.13
CA GLU A 611 14.91 27.08 6.10
C GLU A 611 14.57 27.54 4.67
N PRO A 612 13.34 27.98 4.38
CA PRO A 612 12.67 27.77 3.09
C PRO A 612 13.15 28.60 1.89
N ARG A 613 13.19 27.96 0.70
CA ARG A 613 13.01 28.60 -0.61
C ARG A 613 12.30 27.65 -1.59
N THR A 614 11.39 28.20 -2.37
CA THR A 614 10.26 27.68 -3.12
C THR A 614 10.50 26.72 -4.31
N ASP A 615 9.58 25.76 -4.46
CA ASP A 615 9.00 25.12 -5.68
C ASP A 615 9.77 24.07 -6.50
N ALA A 616 9.42 22.75 -6.44
CA ALA A 616 9.52 21.70 -7.51
C ALA A 616 9.15 20.23 -7.09
N PRO A 617 8.89 19.35 -8.01
CA PRO A 617 8.04 18.16 -7.90
C PRO A 617 8.69 16.75 -7.70
N GLU A 618 7.90 15.75 -7.20
CA GLU A 618 8.22 14.44 -6.61
C GLU A 618 8.85 13.34 -7.51
N ILE A 619 8.50 13.30 -8.78
CA ILE A 619 8.89 12.22 -9.71
C ILE A 619 10.37 12.29 -10.11
N LEU A 620 10.89 13.50 -10.19
CA LEU A 620 12.27 13.78 -10.57
C LEU A 620 13.30 13.18 -9.61
N VAL A 621 12.93 13.05 -8.37
CA VAL A 621 13.82 12.70 -7.27
C VAL A 621 14.16 11.23 -7.23
N SER A 622 13.20 10.39 -7.55
CA SER A 622 13.41 8.95 -7.55
C SER A 622 14.38 8.53 -8.66
N ALA A 623 14.18 9.03 -9.89
CA ALA A 623 15.08 8.75 -11.01
C ALA A 623 16.50 9.25 -10.78
N LEU A 624 16.64 10.46 -10.22
CA LEU A 624 17.96 11.02 -9.89
C LEU A 624 18.65 10.31 -8.72
N SER A 625 17.91 9.62 -7.83
CA SER A 625 18.48 8.95 -6.66
C SER A 625 19.28 7.71 -7.02
N VAL A 626 18.76 6.87 -7.90
CA VAL A 626 19.43 5.62 -8.31
C VAL A 626 20.64 5.92 -9.20
N GLU A 627 20.51 6.83 -10.15
CA GLU A 627 21.64 7.25 -10.99
C GLU A 627 22.77 7.92 -10.18
N PHE A 628 22.40 8.76 -9.21
CA PHE A 628 23.38 9.42 -8.34
C PHE A 628 24.17 8.44 -7.48
N GLU A 629 23.50 7.46 -6.88
CA GLU A 629 24.19 6.43 -6.11
C GLU A 629 25.11 5.61 -7.01
N SER A 630 24.68 5.27 -8.23
CA SER A 630 25.49 4.60 -9.24
C SER A 630 26.68 5.48 -9.71
N ASP A 631 26.43 6.77 -9.95
CA ASP A 631 27.49 7.71 -10.36
C ASP A 631 28.51 7.92 -9.23
N LEU A 632 28.08 8.06 -7.97
CA LEU A 632 29.00 8.11 -6.82
C LEU A 632 29.82 6.84 -6.69
N ARG A 633 29.18 5.66 -6.80
CA ARG A 633 29.86 4.38 -6.81
C ARG A 633 30.90 4.29 -7.92
N SER A 634 30.57 4.79 -9.11
CA SER A 634 31.50 4.86 -10.25
C SER A 634 32.67 5.79 -9.97
N ILE A 635 32.44 6.97 -9.39
CA ILE A 635 33.50 7.94 -9.04
C ILE A 635 34.49 7.33 -8.06
N TYR A 636 34.02 6.82 -6.92
CA TYR A 636 34.88 6.16 -5.96
C TYR A 636 35.58 4.91 -6.52
N GLY A 637 34.97 4.22 -7.48
CA GLY A 637 35.55 3.03 -8.11
C GLY A 637 36.67 3.32 -9.11
N ARG A 638 36.70 4.52 -9.74
CA ARG A 638 37.71 4.88 -10.77
C ARG A 638 38.75 5.86 -10.29
N SER A 639 38.46 6.67 -9.27
CA SER A 639 39.40 7.66 -8.73
C SER A 639 40.49 7.02 -7.89
N ARG A 640 41.70 7.57 -7.95
CA ARG A 640 42.88 7.04 -7.27
C ARG A 640 43.46 8.01 -6.23
N THR A 641 42.95 9.23 -6.19
CA THR A 641 43.37 10.26 -5.23
C THR A 641 42.15 11.01 -4.72
N LEU A 642 42.27 11.62 -3.53
CA LEU A 642 41.22 12.42 -2.91
C LEU A 642 40.85 13.62 -3.78
N ASP A 643 41.85 14.25 -4.41
CA ASP A 643 41.64 15.38 -5.35
C ASP A 643 40.86 14.96 -6.61
N GLU A 644 41.04 13.74 -7.09
CA GLU A 644 40.25 13.19 -8.18
C GLU A 644 38.80 12.97 -7.73
N VAL A 645 38.57 12.37 -6.58
CA VAL A 645 37.22 12.19 -5.99
C VAL A 645 36.51 13.54 -5.89
N THR A 646 37.17 14.55 -5.32
CA THR A 646 36.61 15.89 -5.13
C THR A 646 36.27 16.57 -6.47
N ARG A 647 37.13 16.47 -7.48
CA ARG A 647 36.88 17.01 -8.82
C ARG A 647 35.74 16.30 -9.54
N GLU A 648 35.68 14.98 -9.48
CA GLU A 648 34.64 14.17 -10.13
C GLU A 648 33.26 14.40 -9.47
N ILE A 649 33.23 14.57 -8.14
CA ILE A 649 32.00 14.92 -7.41
C ILE A 649 31.53 16.35 -7.81
N ALA A 650 32.45 17.30 -7.94
CA ALA A 650 32.12 18.64 -8.42
C ALA A 650 31.58 18.62 -9.86
N ALA A 651 32.18 17.84 -10.75
CA ALA A 651 31.67 17.64 -12.12
C ALA A 651 30.29 16.95 -12.14
N LEU A 652 30.04 16.00 -11.23
CA LEU A 652 28.73 15.37 -11.08
C LEU A 652 27.68 16.40 -10.63
N ARG A 653 28.02 17.30 -9.72
CA ARG A 653 27.13 18.40 -9.29
C ARG A 653 26.73 19.28 -10.47
N ASP A 654 27.70 19.70 -11.30
CA ASP A 654 27.44 20.57 -12.43
C ASP A 654 26.54 19.86 -13.48
N LYS A 655 26.79 18.59 -13.74
CA LYS A 655 25.96 17.74 -14.62
C LYS A 655 24.54 17.57 -14.11
N ILE A 656 24.36 17.44 -12.79
CA ILE A 656 23.03 17.35 -12.16
C ILE A 656 22.32 18.68 -12.26
N SER A 657 23.03 19.82 -12.10
CA SER A 657 22.44 21.16 -12.22
C SER A 657 21.98 21.45 -13.65
N GLU A 658 22.75 21.07 -14.67
CA GLU A 658 22.34 21.24 -16.08
C GLU A 658 21.12 20.37 -16.44
N ARG A 659 21.10 19.12 -15.97
CA ARG A 659 19.94 18.23 -16.16
C ARG A 659 18.69 18.73 -15.43
N ARG A 660 18.84 19.38 -14.31
CA ARG A 660 17.75 19.95 -13.51
C ARG A 660 16.83 20.84 -14.32
N ASP A 661 17.40 21.82 -15.05
CA ASP A 661 16.63 22.83 -15.78
C ASP A 661 15.84 22.22 -16.95
N ALA A 662 16.33 21.14 -17.54
CA ALA A 662 15.62 20.39 -18.58
C ALA A 662 14.45 19.59 -18.00
N TYR A 663 14.66 18.95 -16.86
CA TYR A 663 13.67 18.15 -16.17
C TYR A 663 12.58 18.97 -15.48
N GLU A 664 12.89 20.16 -14.91
CA GLU A 664 11.89 21.03 -14.28
C GLU A 664 10.76 21.40 -15.26
N LYS A 665 11.10 21.71 -16.50
CA LYS A 665 10.10 22.03 -17.55
C LYS A 665 9.22 20.84 -17.92
N GLU A 666 9.76 19.66 -17.89
CA GLU A 666 9.07 18.45 -18.33
C GLU A 666 8.19 17.88 -17.22
N TYR A 667 8.64 18.04 -16.00
CA TYR A 667 7.92 17.60 -14.81
C TYR A 667 6.71 18.50 -14.50
N GLU A 668 6.80 19.81 -14.58
CA GLU A 668 5.62 20.69 -14.42
C GLU A 668 4.48 20.25 -15.35
N ARG A 669 4.81 19.76 -16.56
CA ARG A 669 3.85 19.16 -17.47
C ARG A 669 3.25 17.85 -16.94
N THR A 670 4.07 16.98 -16.40
CA THR A 670 3.65 15.62 -16.00
C THR A 670 2.92 15.61 -14.64
N SER A 671 3.33 16.47 -13.69
CA SER A 671 2.69 16.62 -12.38
C SER A 671 1.28 17.19 -12.48
N GLN A 672 1.07 18.20 -13.31
CA GLN A 672 -0.27 18.74 -13.59
C GLN A 672 -1.23 17.66 -14.11
N ILE A 673 -0.71 16.61 -14.74
CA ILE A 673 -1.49 15.48 -15.25
C ILE A 673 -2.18 14.71 -14.12
N ILE A 674 -1.49 14.52 -13.01
CA ILE A 674 -1.99 13.72 -11.87
C ILE A 674 -2.82 14.59 -10.91
N GLU A 675 -2.55 15.90 -10.83
CA GLU A 675 -3.09 16.82 -9.82
C GLU A 675 -4.44 17.49 -10.17
N SER A 676 -4.79 17.65 -11.43
CA SER A 676 -5.83 18.61 -11.85
C SER A 676 -7.30 18.20 -11.62
N ARG A 677 -7.60 17.00 -11.12
CA ARG A 677 -9.00 16.52 -10.98
C ARG A 677 -9.61 16.61 -9.58
N PHE A 678 -8.84 16.97 -8.57
CA PHE A 678 -9.26 16.81 -7.18
C PHE A 678 -10.27 17.85 -6.68
N ASP A 679 -10.34 19.04 -7.24
CA ASP A 679 -10.92 20.20 -6.54
C ASP A 679 -12.45 20.24 -6.42
N GLU A 680 -13.23 19.86 -7.41
CA GLU A 680 -14.69 20.09 -7.37
C GLU A 680 -15.55 18.88 -7.00
N ASN A 681 -15.21 17.71 -7.49
CA ASN A 681 -15.99 16.50 -7.20
C ASN A 681 -15.76 16.03 -5.78
N VAL A 682 -14.53 16.12 -5.30
CA VAL A 682 -14.12 15.72 -3.96
C VAL A 682 -14.77 16.64 -2.91
N ARG A 683 -14.74 17.95 -3.09
CA ARG A 683 -15.46 18.90 -2.19
C ARG A 683 -16.93 18.57 -2.06
N ARG A 684 -17.57 18.14 -3.15
CA ARG A 684 -19.00 17.78 -3.18
C ARG A 684 -19.29 16.48 -2.45
N VAL A 685 -18.41 15.48 -2.61
CA VAL A 685 -18.50 14.20 -1.90
C VAL A 685 -18.25 14.40 -0.40
N PHE A 686 -17.25 15.19 -0.02
CA PHE A 686 -16.93 15.49 1.37
C PHE A 686 -18.06 16.20 2.10
N LYS A 687 -18.63 17.23 1.49
CA LYS A 687 -19.74 17.95 2.10
C LYS A 687 -20.92 17.00 2.39
N ARG A 688 -21.24 16.13 1.42
CA ARG A 688 -22.31 15.14 1.58
C ARG A 688 -21.99 14.07 2.63
N LEU A 689 -20.73 13.56 2.66
CA LEU A 689 -20.33 12.55 3.64
C LEU A 689 -20.37 13.12 5.06
N ARG A 690 -19.95 14.36 5.26
CA ARG A 690 -19.96 15.00 6.58
C ARG A 690 -21.37 15.28 7.12
N GLU A 691 -22.30 15.60 6.24
CA GLU A 691 -23.69 15.93 6.61
C GLU A 691 -24.56 14.70 6.85
N ASP A 692 -24.42 13.64 6.04
CA ASP A 692 -25.38 12.53 6.00
C ASP A 692 -24.86 11.21 6.63
N LEU A 693 -23.55 11.05 6.80
CA LEU A 693 -22.96 9.82 7.33
C LEU A 693 -23.33 9.54 8.80
N PRO A 694 -23.41 10.54 9.70
CA PRO A 694 -23.81 10.30 11.09
C PRO A 694 -25.21 9.69 11.21
N ASP A 695 -26.16 10.13 10.40
CA ASP A 695 -27.53 9.60 10.41
C ASP A 695 -27.56 8.14 9.89
N SER A 696 -26.85 7.85 8.81
CA SER A 696 -26.73 6.48 8.27
C SER A 696 -26.07 5.52 9.25
N LEU A 697 -25.09 5.99 10.04
CA LEU A 697 -24.45 5.18 11.09
C LEU A 697 -25.40 4.94 12.27
N ALA A 698 -26.17 5.93 12.67
CA ALA A 698 -27.16 5.78 13.73
C ALA A 698 -28.28 4.80 13.32
N ASP A 699 -28.72 4.86 12.08
CA ASP A 699 -29.68 3.90 11.53
C ASP A 699 -29.13 2.49 11.50
N PHE A 700 -27.88 2.30 11.03
CA PHE A 700 -27.20 1.02 11.04
C PHE A 700 -27.06 0.43 12.45
N ASP A 701 -26.66 1.22 13.43
CA ASP A 701 -26.49 0.80 14.82
C ASP A 701 -27.82 0.36 15.44
N ARG A 702 -28.90 1.11 15.16
CA ARG A 702 -30.25 0.77 15.60
C ARG A 702 -30.73 -0.53 14.98
N ASP A 703 -30.58 -0.71 13.67
CA ASP A 703 -31.01 -1.90 12.95
C ASP A 703 -30.24 -3.15 13.42
N LEU A 704 -28.93 -3.01 13.66
CA LEU A 704 -28.10 -4.05 14.23
C LEU A 704 -28.52 -4.41 15.66
N ALA A 705 -28.79 -3.39 16.50
CA ALA A 705 -29.25 -3.61 17.87
C ALA A 705 -30.62 -4.31 17.90
N ASP A 706 -31.54 -3.88 17.06
CA ASP A 706 -32.90 -4.46 16.98
C ASP A 706 -32.86 -5.91 16.46
N LEU A 707 -31.96 -6.23 15.53
CA LEU A 707 -31.75 -7.61 15.06
C LEU A 707 -31.21 -8.53 16.16
N VAL A 708 -30.21 -8.06 16.92
CA VAL A 708 -29.62 -8.81 18.03
C VAL A 708 -30.62 -8.99 19.16
N ASP A 709 -31.37 -7.95 19.53
CA ASP A 709 -32.44 -7.98 20.54
C ASP A 709 -33.50 -9.05 20.19
N GLY A 710 -33.96 -9.03 18.93
CA GLY A 710 -34.90 -10.01 18.42
C GLY A 710 -34.39 -11.43 18.46
N TYR A 711 -33.12 -11.65 18.15
CA TYR A 711 -32.46 -12.95 18.20
C TYR A 711 -32.35 -13.48 19.64
N LEU A 712 -31.83 -12.65 20.55
CA LEU A 712 -31.70 -13.02 21.98
C LEU A 712 -33.05 -13.38 22.59
N THR A 713 -34.09 -12.59 22.31
CA THR A 713 -35.46 -12.88 22.74
C THR A 713 -35.99 -14.19 22.15
N THR A 714 -35.79 -14.42 20.84
CA THR A 714 -36.25 -15.67 20.17
C THR A 714 -35.55 -16.89 20.74
N CYS A 715 -34.29 -16.78 21.14
CA CYS A 715 -33.52 -17.83 21.78
C CYS A 715 -33.83 -18.01 23.28
N ALA A 716 -34.73 -17.21 23.84
CA ALA A 716 -35.06 -17.19 25.27
C ALA A 716 -33.85 -17.06 26.21
N VAL A 717 -32.87 -16.25 25.78
CA VAL A 717 -31.66 -15.98 26.57
C VAL A 717 -31.92 -14.85 27.54
N SER A 718 -31.41 -14.98 28.76
CA SER A 718 -31.47 -13.89 29.77
C SER A 718 -30.42 -12.83 29.39
N TYR A 719 -30.87 -11.60 29.17
CA TYR A 719 -30.01 -10.46 28.89
C TYR A 719 -30.60 -9.16 29.43
N LEU A 720 -29.72 -8.17 29.61
CA LEU A 720 -30.11 -6.79 29.94
C LEU A 720 -29.71 -5.90 28.77
N ARG A 721 -30.70 -5.14 28.25
CA ARG A 721 -30.44 -4.08 27.24
C ARG A 721 -30.44 -2.72 27.98
N SER A 722 -29.41 -1.92 27.74
CA SER A 722 -29.28 -0.56 28.26
C SER A 722 -28.70 0.34 27.19
N ASP A 723 -29.06 1.64 27.28
CA ASP A 723 -28.46 2.68 26.44
C ASP A 723 -27.39 3.42 27.25
N ASP A 724 -26.16 3.43 26.76
CA ASP A 724 -25.04 4.10 27.39
C ASP A 724 -24.35 5.03 26.37
N ALA A 725 -24.45 6.33 26.58
CA ALA A 725 -23.84 7.37 25.76
C ALA A 725 -24.13 7.23 24.26
N GLY A 726 -25.34 6.89 23.85
CA GLY A 726 -25.77 6.71 22.47
C GLY A 726 -25.42 5.34 21.89
N ARG A 727 -25.02 4.38 22.72
CA ARG A 727 -24.75 2.98 22.37
C ARG A 727 -25.78 2.07 22.99
N VAL A 728 -26.20 1.05 22.26
CA VAL A 728 -27.03 -0.01 22.83
C VAL A 728 -26.12 -1.10 23.36
N VAL A 729 -26.22 -1.36 24.68
CA VAL A 729 -25.39 -2.36 25.37
C VAL A 729 -26.25 -3.56 25.75
N PHE A 730 -25.70 -4.76 25.52
CA PHE A 730 -26.29 -6.03 25.87
C PHE A 730 -25.40 -6.76 26.86
N ASP A 731 -25.90 -6.96 28.09
CA ASP A 731 -25.28 -7.87 29.06
C ASP A 731 -25.95 -9.25 28.92
N VAL A 732 -25.26 -10.20 28.28
CA VAL A 732 -25.82 -11.48 27.90
C VAL A 732 -25.32 -12.57 28.85
N ALA A 733 -26.24 -13.26 29.49
CA ALA A 733 -25.94 -14.41 30.34
C ALA A 733 -25.56 -15.65 29.49
N PRO A 734 -24.57 -16.46 29.89
CA PRO A 734 -24.27 -17.71 29.21
C PRO A 734 -25.47 -18.67 29.25
N GLY A 735 -25.77 -19.29 28.12
CA GLY A 735 -26.89 -20.21 28.03
C GLY A 735 -26.79 -21.20 26.88
N PRO A 736 -27.28 -22.43 27.03
CA PRO A 736 -27.21 -23.46 25.98
C PRO A 736 -28.09 -23.16 24.75
N ALA A 737 -28.94 -22.15 24.82
CA ALA A 737 -29.83 -21.75 23.73
C ALA A 737 -29.13 -20.90 22.67
N LEU A 738 -27.96 -20.36 22.96
CA LEU A 738 -27.14 -19.68 21.98
C LEU A 738 -26.36 -20.74 21.17
N HIS A 739 -26.62 -20.82 19.88
CA HIS A 739 -25.86 -21.68 18.96
C HIS A 739 -24.45 -21.14 18.68
N VAL A 740 -23.96 -20.26 19.54
CA VAL A 740 -22.67 -19.59 19.44
C VAL A 740 -22.01 -19.61 20.81
N ASP A 741 -20.77 -20.03 20.89
CA ASP A 741 -19.99 -19.94 22.12
C ASP A 741 -19.58 -18.49 22.39
N ILE A 742 -20.27 -17.84 23.33
CA ILE A 742 -19.93 -16.50 23.83
C ILE A 742 -19.12 -16.53 25.14
N GLY A 743 -18.70 -17.70 25.59
CA GLY A 743 -17.97 -17.90 26.86
C GLY A 743 -18.78 -17.54 28.11
N ASN A 744 -18.10 -17.19 29.20
CA ASN A 744 -18.72 -16.86 30.49
C ASN A 744 -19.31 -15.45 30.47
N GLY A 745 -20.57 -15.27 30.10
CA GLY A 745 -21.35 -14.05 30.10
C GLY A 745 -20.60 -12.81 29.70
N ARG A 746 -20.98 -12.20 28.57
CA ARG A 746 -20.23 -11.08 28.01
C ARG A 746 -21.12 -9.87 27.79
N ARG A 747 -20.48 -8.72 27.86
CA ARG A 747 -21.06 -7.44 27.53
C ARG A 747 -20.75 -7.06 26.08
N PHE A 748 -21.78 -6.78 25.31
CA PHE A 748 -21.67 -6.42 23.89
C PHE A 748 -22.27 -5.03 23.68
N ALA A 749 -21.72 -4.28 22.72
CA ALA A 749 -22.25 -2.95 22.40
C ALA A 749 -22.31 -2.72 20.89
N THR A 750 -23.40 -2.05 20.43
CA THR A 750 -23.45 -1.44 19.09
C THR A 750 -22.87 -0.04 19.13
N GLY A 751 -22.59 0.55 17.97
CA GLY A 751 -22.08 1.91 17.87
C GLY A 751 -20.56 1.98 17.79
N ASP A 752 -19.99 3.13 18.14
CA ASP A 752 -18.57 3.38 18.03
C ASP A 752 -17.75 2.47 18.96
N ALA A 753 -16.84 1.71 18.38
CA ALA A 753 -15.96 0.79 19.11
C ALA A 753 -14.84 1.50 19.92
N ARG A 754 -14.65 2.81 19.71
CA ARG A 754 -13.62 3.60 20.42
C ARG A 754 -13.96 3.77 21.90
N GLY A 755 -12.98 3.53 22.75
CA GLY A 755 -13.14 3.71 24.20
C GLY A 755 -14.05 2.68 24.89
N LEU A 756 -14.45 1.60 24.20
CA LEU A 756 -15.08 0.45 24.82
C LEU A 756 -14.03 -0.34 25.61
N ILE A 757 -14.04 -0.22 26.93
CA ILE A 757 -13.11 -0.94 27.81
C ILE A 757 -13.71 -2.28 28.25
N ASP A 758 -15.01 -2.29 28.53
CA ASP A 758 -15.69 -3.43 29.19
C ASP A 758 -16.71 -4.15 28.30
N ALA A 759 -16.83 -3.79 27.01
CA ALA A 759 -17.77 -4.42 26.10
C ALA A 759 -17.13 -4.79 24.76
N GLU A 760 -17.58 -5.88 24.16
CA GLU A 760 -17.16 -6.32 22.83
C GLU A 760 -18.01 -5.63 21.75
N PRO A 761 -17.42 -4.99 20.73
CA PRO A 761 -18.19 -4.29 19.70
C PRO A 761 -18.92 -5.26 18.79
N LEU A 762 -20.21 -5.05 18.58
CA LEU A 762 -21.01 -5.78 17.62
C LEU A 762 -20.84 -5.16 16.21
N ASN A 763 -20.53 -6.02 15.26
CA ASN A 763 -20.44 -5.70 13.83
C ASN A 763 -20.91 -6.90 12.98
N LEU A 764 -21.06 -6.74 11.68
CA LEU A 764 -21.56 -7.84 10.79
C LEU A 764 -20.67 -9.09 10.79
N ALA A 765 -19.40 -8.97 11.14
CA ALA A 765 -18.49 -10.12 11.22
C ALA A 765 -18.57 -10.85 12.58
N HIS A 766 -19.22 -10.24 13.59
CA HIS A 766 -19.32 -10.81 14.93
C HIS A 766 -20.15 -12.10 14.93
N PRO A 767 -19.70 -13.19 15.62
CA PRO A 767 -20.40 -14.48 15.63
C PRO A 767 -21.87 -14.38 16.08
N LEU A 768 -22.17 -13.58 17.09
CA LEU A 768 -23.53 -13.36 17.58
C LEU A 768 -24.43 -12.72 16.51
N VAL A 769 -23.93 -11.72 15.79
CA VAL A 769 -24.67 -11.04 14.72
C VAL A 769 -24.90 -12.00 13.54
N ARG A 770 -23.89 -12.78 13.15
CA ARG A 770 -24.05 -13.81 12.12
C ARG A 770 -25.09 -14.86 12.48
N ALA A 771 -25.13 -15.29 13.74
CA ALA A 771 -26.17 -16.20 14.21
C ALA A 771 -27.56 -15.56 14.17
N ALA A 772 -27.68 -14.27 14.54
CA ALA A 772 -28.92 -13.52 14.44
C ALA A 772 -29.42 -13.41 12.98
N ILE A 773 -28.52 -13.07 12.04
CA ILE A 773 -28.81 -13.02 10.60
C ILE A 773 -29.25 -14.39 10.09
N ALA A 774 -28.50 -15.46 10.42
CA ALA A 774 -28.81 -16.82 9.97
C ALA A 774 -30.18 -17.27 10.50
N LYS A 775 -30.49 -16.99 11.76
CA LYS A 775 -31.78 -17.30 12.35
C LYS A 775 -32.93 -16.53 11.72
N ALA A 776 -32.78 -15.22 11.54
CA ALA A 776 -33.79 -14.38 10.88
C ALA A 776 -34.09 -14.84 9.45
N ARG A 777 -33.09 -15.29 8.71
CA ARG A 777 -33.21 -15.82 7.34
C ARG A 777 -33.98 -17.13 7.26
N THR A 778 -34.18 -17.87 8.34
CA THR A 778 -35.01 -19.08 8.34
C THR A 778 -36.50 -18.78 8.27
N TRP A 779 -36.93 -17.54 8.53
CA TRP A 779 -38.33 -17.18 8.42
C TRP A 779 -38.73 -16.97 6.96
N SER A 780 -39.67 -17.76 6.47
CA SER A 780 -40.13 -17.79 5.06
C SER A 780 -41.57 -17.31 4.85
N GLY A 781 -42.14 -16.70 5.87
CA GLY A 781 -43.56 -16.36 5.94
C GLY A 781 -44.28 -17.25 6.95
N GLY A 782 -45.42 -16.82 7.37
CA GLY A 782 -46.20 -17.54 8.39
C GLY A 782 -47.60 -17.00 8.48
N GLY A 783 -48.20 -17.09 9.65
CA GLY A 783 -49.54 -16.58 9.92
C GLY A 783 -49.72 -15.10 9.58
N PRO A 784 -50.91 -14.58 9.62
CA PRO A 784 -51.23 -13.21 9.32
C PRO A 784 -50.55 -12.29 10.35
N ILE A 785 -50.06 -11.13 9.86
CA ILE A 785 -49.39 -10.10 10.67
C ILE A 785 -50.24 -8.86 10.77
N THR A 786 -50.11 -8.09 11.86
CA THR A 786 -50.67 -6.76 11.99
C THR A 786 -49.51 -5.75 11.85
N LEU A 787 -49.62 -4.84 10.91
CA LEU A 787 -48.68 -3.76 10.66
C LEU A 787 -49.17 -2.47 11.28
N HIS A 788 -48.38 -1.87 12.13
CA HIS A 788 -48.75 -0.69 12.92
C HIS A 788 -48.23 0.59 12.26
N LEU A 789 -49.14 1.55 12.02
CA LEU A 789 -48.75 2.88 11.55
C LEU A 789 -48.03 3.62 12.69
N SER A 790 -46.90 4.24 12.42
CA SER A 790 -46.19 5.11 13.36
C SER A 790 -46.69 6.57 13.32
N PRO A 791 -46.52 7.34 14.40
CA PRO A 791 -46.70 8.78 14.33
C PRO A 791 -45.81 9.39 13.25
N GLY A 792 -46.41 10.12 12.28
CA GLY A 792 -45.67 10.65 11.13
C GLY A 792 -45.63 9.76 9.87
N SER A 793 -46.39 8.65 9.85
CA SER A 793 -46.62 7.89 8.61
C SER A 793 -47.19 8.78 7.51
N SER A 794 -46.78 8.55 6.26
CA SER A 794 -47.23 9.34 5.11
C SER A 794 -48.78 9.26 4.93
N PRO A 795 -49.43 10.29 4.39
CA PRO A 795 -50.88 10.27 4.18
C PRO A 795 -51.36 9.07 3.38
N ASP A 796 -50.57 8.61 2.42
CA ASP A 796 -50.86 7.45 1.61
C ASP A 796 -50.99 6.17 2.44
N LEU A 797 -50.05 5.98 3.41
CA LEU A 797 -50.08 4.84 4.33
C LEU A 797 -51.26 4.94 5.28
N VAL A 798 -51.56 6.15 5.80
CA VAL A 798 -52.69 6.37 6.70
C VAL A 798 -54.01 6.04 6.00
N SER A 799 -54.16 6.30 4.71
CA SER A 799 -55.34 5.93 3.90
C SER A 799 -55.62 4.44 3.85
N LEU A 800 -54.60 3.62 4.09
CA LEU A 800 -54.70 2.15 4.09
C LEU A 800 -55.07 1.57 5.48
N ALA A 801 -55.30 2.44 6.49
CA ALA A 801 -55.63 1.98 7.85
C ALA A 801 -56.89 1.13 7.86
N GLY A 802 -56.84 0.00 8.56
CA GLY A 802 -57.95 -0.96 8.63
C GLY A 802 -58.00 -1.96 7.47
N GLN A 803 -57.28 -1.72 6.38
CA GLN A 803 -57.31 -2.60 5.21
C GLN A 803 -56.46 -3.86 5.45
N VAL A 804 -56.77 -4.89 4.67
CA VAL A 804 -56.09 -6.20 4.67
C VAL A 804 -55.50 -6.48 3.29
N GLY A 805 -54.38 -7.17 3.28
CA GLY A 805 -53.70 -7.47 2.01
C GLY A 805 -52.73 -8.62 2.11
N LEU A 806 -52.07 -8.88 0.99
CA LEU A 806 -50.92 -9.79 0.86
C LEU A 806 -49.70 -8.98 0.46
N ILE A 807 -48.54 -9.29 1.03
CA ILE A 807 -47.27 -8.71 0.68
C ILE A 807 -46.27 -9.80 0.31
N CYS A 808 -45.52 -9.57 -0.74
CA CYS A 808 -44.39 -10.38 -1.16
C CYS A 808 -43.11 -9.50 -1.15
N VAL A 809 -42.02 -10.05 -0.64
CA VAL A 809 -40.70 -9.40 -0.71
C VAL A 809 -39.78 -10.34 -1.48
N VAL A 810 -39.11 -9.78 -2.49
CA VAL A 810 -38.15 -10.49 -3.33
C VAL A 810 -36.79 -9.78 -3.22
N LEU A 811 -35.73 -10.56 -3.24
CA LEU A 811 -34.36 -10.09 -3.43
C LEU A 811 -34.04 -10.16 -4.90
N VAL A 812 -33.74 -9.04 -5.51
CA VAL A 812 -33.36 -8.93 -6.93
C VAL A 812 -31.85 -8.70 -6.99
N ASP A 813 -31.14 -9.59 -7.66
CA ASP A 813 -29.70 -9.52 -7.89
C ASP A 813 -29.44 -9.09 -9.33
N TYR A 814 -28.94 -7.88 -9.48
CA TYR A 814 -28.53 -7.31 -10.78
C TYR A 814 -27.03 -7.54 -10.95
N GLY A 815 -26.67 -8.46 -11.84
CA GLY A 815 -25.29 -8.87 -12.11
C GLY A 815 -24.60 -8.09 -13.24
N GLY A 816 -24.98 -6.82 -13.49
CA GLY A 816 -24.39 -5.97 -14.52
C GLY A 816 -22.98 -5.43 -14.20
N PHE A 817 -22.63 -4.27 -14.75
CA PHE A 817 -21.35 -3.58 -14.49
C PHE A 817 -21.16 -3.23 -13.01
N GLU A 818 -22.25 -2.75 -12.37
CA GLU A 818 -22.28 -2.53 -10.93
C GLU A 818 -23.28 -3.51 -10.27
N PRO A 819 -22.86 -4.74 -9.92
CA PRO A 819 -23.73 -5.69 -9.26
C PRO A 819 -24.34 -5.09 -8.00
N VAL A 820 -25.64 -5.11 -7.89
CA VAL A 820 -26.40 -4.58 -6.76
C VAL A 820 -27.55 -5.50 -6.41
N GLN A 821 -27.78 -5.69 -5.12
CA GLN A 821 -28.93 -6.42 -4.62
C GLN A 821 -29.96 -5.44 -4.06
N ARG A 822 -31.22 -5.59 -4.47
CA ARG A 822 -32.32 -4.76 -3.98
C ARG A 822 -33.42 -5.61 -3.38
N LEU A 823 -33.99 -5.11 -2.31
CA LEU A 823 -35.22 -5.65 -1.74
C LEU A 823 -36.41 -4.94 -2.41
N VAL A 824 -37.16 -5.68 -3.19
CA VAL A 824 -38.34 -5.18 -3.88
C VAL A 824 -39.58 -5.78 -3.23
N ALA A 825 -40.50 -4.90 -2.89
CA ALA A 825 -41.76 -5.29 -2.27
C ALA A 825 -42.93 -5.07 -3.23
N ALA A 826 -43.83 -6.05 -3.29
CA ALA A 826 -45.11 -5.94 -3.95
C ALA A 826 -46.22 -6.25 -2.96
N ALA A 827 -47.31 -5.54 -3.04
CA ALA A 827 -48.46 -5.81 -2.19
C ALA A 827 -49.77 -5.61 -2.94
N VAL A 828 -50.76 -6.42 -2.56
CA VAL A 828 -52.14 -6.34 -2.99
C VAL A 828 -53.01 -6.02 -1.79
N VAL A 829 -53.70 -4.91 -1.82
CA VAL A 829 -54.53 -4.42 -0.71
C VAL A 829 -55.98 -4.38 -1.15
N SER A 830 -56.86 -5.01 -0.37
CA SER A 830 -58.32 -5.10 -0.69
C SER A 830 -58.60 -5.58 -2.12
N GLY A 831 -57.73 -6.46 -2.66
CA GLY A 831 -57.90 -7.07 -3.99
C GLY A 831 -57.34 -6.25 -5.18
N ALA A 832 -56.63 -5.20 -4.92
CA ALA A 832 -55.97 -4.41 -5.98
C ALA A 832 -54.45 -4.27 -5.70
N PRO A 833 -53.57 -4.37 -6.73
CA PRO A 833 -52.14 -4.09 -6.58
C PRO A 833 -51.95 -2.62 -6.22
N ILE A 834 -50.98 -2.33 -5.38
CA ILE A 834 -50.60 -0.99 -4.98
C ILE A 834 -49.25 -0.61 -5.58
N ASP A 835 -49.00 0.70 -5.63
CA ASP A 835 -47.72 1.21 -6.11
C ASP A 835 -46.51 0.58 -5.36
N PRO A 836 -45.47 0.12 -6.08
CA PRO A 836 -44.29 -0.52 -5.46
C PRO A 836 -43.58 0.36 -4.40
N LEU A 837 -43.58 1.69 -4.57
CA LEU A 837 -43.01 2.61 -3.57
C LEU A 837 -43.83 2.62 -2.28
N LEU A 838 -45.15 2.47 -2.41
CA LEU A 838 -46.03 2.36 -1.25
C LEU A 838 -45.88 1.00 -0.57
N ALA A 839 -45.75 -0.07 -1.35
CA ALA A 839 -45.43 -1.41 -0.83
C ALA A 839 -44.10 -1.43 -0.06
N ALA A 840 -43.07 -0.76 -0.55
CA ALA A 840 -41.79 -0.61 0.13
C ALA A 840 -41.90 0.14 1.49
N LYS A 841 -42.83 1.11 1.58
CA LYS A 841 -43.12 1.79 2.88
C LYS A 841 -43.85 0.87 3.84
N ILE A 842 -44.75 0.01 3.37
CA ILE A 842 -45.49 -0.97 4.18
C ILE A 842 -44.51 -1.97 4.84
N VAL A 843 -43.51 -2.43 4.12
CA VAL A 843 -42.48 -3.37 4.62
C VAL A 843 -41.72 -2.81 5.82
N ARG A 844 -41.61 -1.51 5.94
CA ARG A 844 -40.89 -0.84 7.06
C ARG A 844 -41.73 -0.65 8.32
N LEU A 845 -43.03 -0.94 8.27
CA LEU A 845 -43.92 -0.85 9.44
C LEU A 845 -43.58 -1.96 10.44
N ARG A 846 -43.74 -1.67 11.72
CA ARG A 846 -43.57 -2.67 12.77
C ARG A 846 -44.71 -3.70 12.69
N ALA A 847 -44.36 -4.96 12.73
CA ALA A 847 -45.26 -6.09 12.68
C ALA A 847 -45.49 -6.66 14.11
N THR A 848 -46.66 -7.21 14.31
CA THR A 848 -47.02 -8.09 15.42
C THR A 848 -47.82 -9.28 14.86
N ASP A 849 -48.01 -10.32 15.67
CA ASP A 849 -48.91 -11.40 15.29
C ASP A 849 -50.34 -10.89 15.03
N GLY A 850 -50.88 -11.25 13.93
CA GLY A 850 -52.25 -10.81 13.53
C GLY A 850 -53.31 -11.89 13.71
N PRO A 851 -54.61 -11.49 13.78
CA PRO A 851 -55.71 -12.43 13.83
C PRO A 851 -55.81 -13.20 12.49
N ALA A 852 -56.33 -14.43 12.53
CA ALA A 852 -56.59 -15.20 11.32
C ALA A 852 -57.46 -14.41 10.33
N LEU A 853 -56.92 -14.17 9.14
CA LEU A 853 -57.64 -13.43 8.09
C LEU A 853 -58.40 -14.43 7.23
N ARG A 854 -59.71 -14.24 7.02
CA ARG A 854 -60.52 -15.10 6.13
C ARG A 854 -60.22 -14.71 4.70
N SER A 855 -59.95 -15.74 3.86
CA SER A 855 -59.80 -15.75 2.41
C SER A 855 -59.47 -14.40 1.75
N LEU A 856 -58.26 -14.23 1.33
CA LEU A 856 -57.79 -13.02 0.76
C LEU A 856 -57.08 -13.33 -0.56
N VAL A 857 -57.54 -12.81 -1.64
CA VAL A 857 -56.84 -12.58 -2.92
C VAL A 857 -56.15 -13.82 -3.54
N ASP A 858 -56.33 -13.99 -4.80
CA ASP A 858 -55.61 -14.99 -5.61
C ASP A 858 -54.10 -14.74 -5.59
N ALA A 859 -53.32 -15.75 -5.29
CA ALA A 859 -51.85 -15.66 -5.22
C ALA A 859 -51.25 -15.17 -6.56
N GLN A 860 -51.92 -15.39 -7.67
CA GLN A 860 -51.46 -14.96 -8.98
C GLN A 860 -51.39 -13.43 -9.14
N TRP A 861 -52.34 -12.70 -8.54
CA TRP A 861 -52.29 -11.22 -8.53
C TRP A 861 -51.11 -10.64 -7.78
N LEU A 862 -50.61 -11.36 -6.78
CA LEU A 862 -49.42 -10.96 -6.03
C LEU A 862 -48.14 -11.24 -6.83
N ASP A 863 -48.15 -12.34 -7.61
CA ASP A 863 -47.02 -12.65 -8.48
C ASP A 863 -46.93 -11.63 -9.64
N ASP A 864 -48.04 -11.29 -10.27
CA ASP A 864 -48.09 -10.27 -11.31
C ASP A 864 -47.63 -8.88 -10.75
N ALA A 865 -48.05 -8.52 -9.56
CA ALA A 865 -47.60 -7.29 -8.89
C ALA A 865 -46.10 -7.32 -8.52
N ALA A 866 -45.56 -8.49 -8.19
CA ALA A 866 -44.13 -8.63 -7.91
C ALA A 866 -43.31 -8.49 -9.20
N ASP A 867 -43.76 -9.08 -10.31
CA ASP A 867 -43.09 -8.95 -11.61
C ASP A 867 -43.11 -7.49 -12.09
N GLU A 868 -44.23 -6.77 -11.93
CA GLU A 868 -44.34 -5.35 -12.25
C GLU A 868 -43.40 -4.50 -11.36
N ALA A 869 -43.34 -4.78 -10.07
CA ALA A 869 -42.44 -4.07 -9.14
C ALA A 869 -40.97 -4.28 -9.51
N VAL A 870 -40.58 -5.50 -9.87
CA VAL A 870 -39.21 -5.82 -10.34
C VAL A 870 -38.94 -5.10 -11.66
N PHE A 871 -39.88 -5.06 -12.58
CA PHE A 871 -39.73 -4.35 -13.86
C PHE A 871 -39.48 -2.83 -13.64
N VAL A 872 -40.25 -2.21 -12.75
CA VAL A 872 -40.05 -0.78 -12.39
C VAL A 872 -38.67 -0.53 -11.77
N ASP A 873 -38.24 -1.39 -10.84
CA ASP A 873 -36.94 -1.30 -10.22
C ASP A 873 -35.81 -1.51 -11.23
N GLN A 874 -35.95 -2.48 -12.13
CA GLN A 874 -35.00 -2.77 -13.20
C GLN A 874 -34.73 -1.55 -14.07
N ARG A 875 -35.76 -0.81 -14.48
CA ARG A 875 -35.59 0.40 -15.29
C ARG A 875 -34.71 1.45 -14.63
N GLN A 876 -34.81 1.62 -13.30
CA GLN A 876 -33.95 2.56 -12.55
C GLN A 876 -32.49 2.09 -12.54
N VAL A 877 -32.23 0.78 -12.48
CA VAL A 877 -30.87 0.22 -12.52
C VAL A 877 -30.30 0.35 -13.94
N GLU A 878 -31.09 0.12 -14.95
CA GLU A 878 -30.69 0.16 -16.37
C GLU A 878 -30.15 1.51 -16.82
N GLU A 879 -30.66 2.63 -16.29
CA GLU A 879 -30.13 3.96 -16.59
C GLU A 879 -28.67 4.13 -16.13
N GLY A 880 -28.32 3.59 -14.96
CA GLY A 880 -26.93 3.57 -14.47
C GLY A 880 -26.03 2.65 -15.30
N GLU A 881 -26.50 1.46 -15.60
CA GLU A 881 -25.78 0.48 -16.40
C GLU A 881 -25.48 0.97 -17.83
N GLN A 882 -26.38 1.75 -18.44
CA GLN A 882 -26.16 2.34 -19.75
C GLN A 882 -24.95 3.24 -19.79
N LYS A 883 -24.76 4.06 -18.77
CA LYS A 883 -23.61 4.96 -18.65
C LYS A 883 -22.28 4.19 -18.53
N HIS A 884 -22.25 3.12 -17.72
CA HIS A 884 -21.06 2.27 -17.59
C HIS A 884 -20.75 1.53 -18.91
N PHE A 885 -21.77 1.03 -19.58
CA PHE A 885 -21.62 0.40 -20.90
C PHE A 885 -21.00 1.36 -21.92
N GLU A 886 -21.50 2.60 -22.01
CA GLU A 886 -20.94 3.61 -22.91
C GLU A 886 -19.48 3.95 -22.58
N GLN A 887 -19.13 4.02 -21.30
CA GLN A 887 -17.75 4.23 -20.88
C GLN A 887 -16.84 3.07 -21.27
N ALA A 888 -17.28 1.82 -21.07
CA ALA A 888 -16.53 0.62 -21.39
C ALA A 888 -16.32 0.48 -22.91
N ILE A 889 -17.37 0.70 -23.71
CA ILE A 889 -17.26 0.70 -25.18
C ILE A 889 -16.36 1.84 -25.65
N GLY A 890 -16.50 3.04 -25.09
CA GLY A 890 -15.62 4.16 -25.42
C GLY A 890 -14.13 3.90 -25.11
N GLN A 891 -13.83 3.13 -24.06
CA GLN A 891 -12.46 2.68 -23.77
C GLN A 891 -11.98 1.66 -24.82
N LEU A 892 -12.83 0.72 -25.20
CA LEU A 892 -12.50 -0.29 -26.19
C LEU A 892 -12.28 0.32 -27.59
N GLU A 893 -13.05 1.34 -27.97
CA GLU A 893 -12.84 2.09 -29.22
C GLU A 893 -11.47 2.78 -29.24
N ARG A 894 -11.11 3.45 -28.17
CA ARG A 894 -9.78 4.07 -28.05
C ARG A 894 -8.64 3.06 -28.15
N PHE A 895 -8.79 1.90 -27.55
CA PHE A 895 -7.82 0.81 -27.67
C PHE A 895 -7.59 0.41 -29.15
N VAL A 896 -8.68 0.32 -29.93
CA VAL A 896 -8.57 0.02 -31.36
C VAL A 896 -7.89 1.17 -32.12
N GLU A 897 -8.24 2.42 -31.83
CA GLU A 897 -7.63 3.59 -32.43
C GLU A 897 -6.12 3.64 -32.19
N ASP A 898 -5.68 3.36 -30.94
CA ASP A 898 -4.26 3.28 -30.60
C ASP A 898 -3.55 2.19 -31.42
N LYS A 899 -4.13 1.00 -31.52
CA LYS A 899 -3.57 -0.10 -32.32
C LYS A 899 -3.50 0.24 -33.80
N ILE A 900 -4.49 0.91 -34.35
CA ILE A 900 -4.48 1.39 -35.74
C ILE A 900 -3.32 2.38 -35.92
N LEU A 901 -3.14 3.33 -34.99
CA LEU A 901 -2.06 4.32 -35.03
C LEU A 901 -0.69 3.64 -35.06
N VAL A 902 -0.45 2.67 -34.17
CA VAL A 902 0.80 1.92 -34.09
C VAL A 902 1.06 1.14 -35.38
N CYS A 903 0.04 0.39 -35.86
CA CYS A 903 0.15 -0.36 -37.11
C CYS A 903 0.43 0.54 -38.33
N ARG A 904 -0.17 1.73 -38.39
CA ARG A 904 0.07 2.69 -39.47
C ARG A 904 1.49 3.28 -39.41
N ARG A 905 2.05 3.57 -38.22
CA ARG A 905 3.45 4.01 -38.04
C ARG A 905 4.43 2.92 -38.49
N GLU A 906 4.20 1.68 -38.04
CA GLU A 906 5.00 0.53 -38.44
C GLU A 906 4.94 0.33 -39.96
N LEU A 907 3.75 0.42 -40.57
CA LEU A 907 3.56 0.32 -42.00
C LEU A 907 4.36 1.40 -42.76
N ALA A 908 4.29 2.64 -42.32
CA ALA A 908 5.05 3.75 -42.94
C ALA A 908 6.58 3.48 -42.89
N SER A 909 7.10 2.99 -41.74
CA SER A 909 8.49 2.61 -41.59
C SER A 909 8.90 1.46 -42.53
N ILE A 910 8.03 0.45 -42.68
CA ILE A 910 8.28 -0.69 -43.57
C ILE A 910 8.26 -0.28 -45.04
N VAL A 911 7.32 0.57 -45.46
CA VAL A 911 7.24 1.11 -46.80
C VAL A 911 8.53 1.87 -47.13
N GLU A 912 9.06 2.67 -46.21
CA GLU A 912 10.32 3.40 -46.46
C GLU A 912 11.52 2.45 -46.52
N LYS A 913 11.59 1.43 -45.63
CA LYS A 913 12.61 0.38 -45.70
C LYS A 913 12.53 -0.43 -46.99
N LEU A 914 11.34 -0.73 -47.47
CA LEU A 914 11.13 -1.40 -48.75
C LEU A 914 11.61 -0.55 -49.92
N ARG A 915 11.32 0.76 -49.94
CA ARG A 915 11.80 1.71 -50.93
C ARG A 915 13.33 1.71 -50.96
N SER A 916 13.97 1.82 -49.78
CA SER A 916 15.43 1.80 -49.64
C SER A 916 16.06 0.49 -50.05
N ALA A 917 15.44 -0.65 -49.69
CA ALA A 917 15.94 -1.99 -50.10
C ALA A 917 15.83 -2.20 -51.61
N ARG A 918 14.73 -1.73 -52.24
CA ARG A 918 14.59 -1.78 -53.72
C ARG A 918 15.63 -0.94 -54.44
N ALA A 919 15.90 0.29 -53.94
CA ALA A 919 16.94 1.17 -54.46
C ALA A 919 18.34 0.49 -54.36
N ARG A 920 18.68 -0.04 -53.20
CA ARG A 920 19.96 -0.80 -52.98
C ARG A 920 20.07 -2.02 -53.88
N ARG A 921 18.99 -2.74 -54.14
CA ARG A 921 19.00 -3.91 -55.05
C ARG A 921 19.40 -3.49 -56.44
N ASP A 922 18.91 -2.34 -56.92
CA ASP A 922 19.17 -1.85 -58.28
C ASP A 922 20.61 -1.32 -58.49
N GLU A 923 21.30 -0.95 -57.40
CA GLU A 923 22.71 -0.48 -57.43
C GLU A 923 23.77 -1.59 -57.32
N ILE A 924 23.41 -2.80 -56.87
CA ILE A 924 24.35 -3.91 -56.56
C ILE A 924 24.57 -4.83 -57.77
N VAL A 925 25.81 -5.05 -58.12
CA VAL A 925 26.28 -5.86 -59.29
C VAL A 925 26.62 -7.33 -58.88
N GLY A 926 26.60 -7.76 -57.60
CA GLY A 926 27.00 -9.09 -57.16
C GLY A 926 25.80 -10.01 -56.88
N SER A 927 25.84 -11.29 -57.35
CA SER A 927 24.67 -12.21 -57.23
C SER A 927 24.31 -12.53 -55.77
N THR A 928 25.25 -12.87 -54.92
CA THR A 928 24.99 -13.28 -53.49
C THR A 928 24.51 -12.12 -52.60
N ALA A 929 24.95 -10.90 -52.90
CA ALA A 929 24.48 -9.72 -52.18
C ALA A 929 23.07 -9.32 -52.66
N ARG A 930 22.78 -9.50 -53.93
CA ARG A 930 21.47 -9.28 -54.52
C ARG A 930 20.41 -10.24 -53.98
N ASP A 931 20.77 -11.53 -53.86
CA ASP A 931 19.89 -12.56 -53.28
C ASP A 931 19.50 -12.26 -51.82
N ARG A 932 20.43 -11.72 -51.02
CA ARG A 932 20.12 -11.31 -49.62
C ARG A 932 19.16 -10.13 -49.57
N ILE A 933 19.31 -9.14 -50.42
CA ILE A 933 18.42 -8.00 -50.50
C ILE A 933 17.04 -8.42 -51.04
N GLU A 934 16.97 -9.34 -52.00
CA GLU A 934 15.73 -9.90 -52.52
C GLU A 934 14.97 -10.63 -51.38
N ALA A 935 15.65 -11.41 -50.54
CA ALA A 935 15.07 -12.05 -49.35
C ALA A 935 14.62 -11.00 -48.30
N GLU A 936 15.32 -9.86 -48.16
CA GLU A 936 14.89 -8.75 -47.30
C GLU A 936 13.63 -8.10 -47.84
N ILE A 937 13.57 -7.83 -49.15
CA ILE A 937 12.40 -7.26 -49.82
C ILE A 937 11.17 -8.15 -49.66
N VAL A 938 11.31 -9.47 -49.87
CA VAL A 938 10.21 -10.42 -49.69
C VAL A 938 9.69 -10.39 -48.24
N ARG A 939 10.58 -10.39 -47.23
CA ARG A 939 10.18 -10.31 -45.84
C ARG A 939 9.42 -9.01 -45.52
N LEU A 940 9.92 -7.88 -45.98
CA LEU A 940 9.33 -6.58 -45.78
C LEU A 940 7.95 -6.46 -46.48
N ALA A 941 7.84 -6.99 -47.72
CA ALA A 941 6.56 -6.99 -48.43
C ALA A 941 5.50 -7.90 -47.78
N THR A 942 5.92 -9.06 -47.27
CA THR A 942 5.03 -9.94 -46.47
C THR A 942 4.56 -9.25 -45.19
N ARG A 943 5.44 -8.49 -44.54
CA ARG A 943 5.09 -7.73 -43.34
C ARG A 943 4.14 -6.57 -43.68
N GLU A 944 4.37 -5.84 -44.78
CA GLU A 944 3.48 -4.79 -45.29
C GLU A 944 2.04 -5.34 -45.46
N GLU A 945 1.89 -6.43 -46.23
CA GLU A 945 0.58 -7.07 -46.46
C GLU A 945 -0.09 -7.56 -45.15
N SER A 946 0.72 -8.09 -44.22
CA SER A 946 0.20 -8.50 -42.89
C SER A 946 -0.32 -7.32 -42.09
N LEU A 947 0.37 -6.19 -42.10
CA LEU A 947 -0.05 -4.97 -41.40
C LEU A 947 -1.29 -4.33 -42.05
N GLU A 948 -1.36 -4.29 -43.38
CA GLU A 948 -2.55 -3.80 -44.07
C GLU A 948 -3.81 -4.63 -43.73
N ARG A 949 -3.66 -5.97 -43.73
CA ARG A 949 -4.74 -6.86 -43.27
C ARG A 949 -5.13 -6.62 -41.83
N ARG A 950 -4.15 -6.42 -40.96
CA ARG A 950 -4.40 -6.14 -39.55
C ARG A 950 -5.10 -4.80 -39.34
N ILE A 951 -4.69 -3.77 -40.07
CA ILE A 951 -5.35 -2.44 -40.05
C ILE A 951 -6.78 -2.59 -40.52
N GLY A 952 -7.03 -3.29 -41.62
CA GLY A 952 -8.39 -3.55 -42.13
C GLY A 952 -9.28 -4.29 -41.10
N ALA A 953 -8.76 -5.29 -40.42
CA ALA A 953 -9.46 -6.02 -39.38
C ALA A 953 -9.78 -5.13 -38.16
N LEU A 954 -8.86 -4.23 -37.79
CA LEU A 954 -9.10 -3.27 -36.70
C LEU A 954 -10.13 -2.21 -37.10
N GLU A 955 -10.03 -1.66 -38.31
CA GLU A 955 -10.98 -0.66 -38.82
C GLU A 955 -12.40 -1.23 -38.97
N SER A 956 -12.54 -2.51 -39.38
CA SER A 956 -13.80 -3.21 -39.41
C SER A 956 -14.32 -3.75 -38.06
N ARG A 957 -13.58 -3.50 -36.99
CA ARG A 957 -13.87 -4.00 -35.62
C ARG A 957 -13.94 -5.54 -35.56
N GLU A 958 -13.09 -6.19 -36.34
CA GLU A 958 -12.98 -7.66 -36.40
C GLU A 958 -11.82 -8.22 -35.57
N ASP A 959 -11.05 -7.37 -34.87
CA ASP A 959 -9.98 -7.78 -33.93
C ASP A 959 -10.56 -8.68 -32.82
N GLU A 960 -9.84 -9.75 -32.50
CA GLU A 960 -10.29 -10.78 -31.56
C GLU A 960 -10.51 -10.21 -30.14
N VAL A 961 -9.61 -9.33 -29.69
CA VAL A 961 -9.71 -8.70 -28.36
C VAL A 961 -10.91 -7.78 -28.30
N TYR A 962 -11.12 -6.97 -29.36
CA TYR A 962 -12.27 -6.08 -29.46
C TYR A 962 -13.59 -6.88 -29.42
N ARG A 963 -13.72 -7.91 -30.22
CA ARG A 963 -14.94 -8.73 -30.27
C ARG A 963 -15.25 -9.37 -28.94
N LYS A 964 -14.22 -9.99 -28.33
CA LYS A 964 -14.33 -10.64 -27.01
C LYS A 964 -14.92 -9.68 -25.97
N TRP A 965 -14.28 -8.52 -25.78
CA TRP A 965 -14.70 -7.58 -24.73
C TRP A 965 -16.00 -6.87 -25.07
N ARG A 966 -16.26 -6.54 -26.34
CA ARG A 966 -17.53 -6.01 -26.78
C ARG A 966 -18.68 -6.98 -26.43
N ASP A 967 -18.51 -8.26 -26.76
CA ASP A 967 -19.54 -9.27 -26.52
C ASP A 967 -19.76 -9.51 -25.02
N GLU A 968 -18.69 -9.46 -24.23
CA GLU A 968 -18.77 -9.54 -22.76
C GLU A 968 -19.49 -8.32 -22.17
N TYR A 969 -19.19 -7.11 -22.64
CA TYR A 969 -19.88 -5.89 -22.19
C TYR A 969 -21.36 -5.90 -22.58
N HIS A 970 -21.69 -6.41 -23.74
CA HIS A 970 -23.10 -6.63 -24.14
C HIS A 970 -23.79 -7.64 -23.23
N GLN A 971 -23.14 -8.75 -22.89
CA GLN A 971 -23.69 -9.74 -21.95
C GLN A 971 -23.89 -9.13 -20.55
N LEU A 972 -22.97 -8.34 -20.05
CA LEU A 972 -23.13 -7.64 -18.77
C LEU A 972 -24.32 -6.67 -18.81
N ARG A 973 -24.42 -5.87 -19.87
CA ARG A 973 -25.47 -4.84 -20.04
C ARG A 973 -26.90 -5.44 -20.11
N TYR A 974 -27.04 -6.58 -20.77
CA TYR A 974 -28.34 -7.21 -20.97
C TYR A 974 -28.52 -8.44 -20.07
N ARG A 975 -27.76 -8.57 -19.02
CA ARG A 975 -27.89 -9.68 -18.08
C ARG A 975 -29.23 -9.56 -17.34
N ALA A 976 -30.05 -10.58 -17.43
CA ALA A 976 -31.33 -10.63 -16.72
C ALA A 976 -31.08 -10.69 -15.19
N PRO A 977 -31.83 -9.96 -14.39
CA PRO A 977 -31.71 -10.03 -12.94
C PRO A 977 -32.14 -11.41 -12.41
N THR A 978 -31.51 -11.86 -11.34
CA THR A 978 -31.93 -13.05 -10.63
C THR A 978 -32.88 -12.66 -9.51
N VAL A 979 -34.12 -13.13 -9.58
CA VAL A 979 -35.18 -12.82 -8.60
C VAL A 979 -35.33 -13.99 -7.63
N THR A 980 -35.15 -13.76 -6.34
CA THR A 980 -35.30 -14.73 -5.27
C THR A 980 -36.44 -14.28 -4.35
N ARG A 981 -37.51 -15.06 -4.26
CA ARG A 981 -38.58 -14.79 -3.32
C ARG A 981 -38.11 -15.09 -1.90
N LEU A 982 -38.17 -14.09 -1.01
CA LEU A 982 -37.74 -14.22 0.39
C LEU A 982 -38.90 -14.74 1.25
N PHE A 983 -40.08 -14.14 1.12
CA PHE A 983 -41.27 -14.53 1.84
C PHE A 983 -42.54 -13.90 1.27
N GLN A 984 -43.68 -14.44 1.72
CA GLN A 984 -45.03 -13.92 1.46
C GLN A 984 -45.79 -13.92 2.78
N ALA A 985 -46.53 -12.85 3.08
CA ALA A 985 -47.32 -12.74 4.29
C ALA A 985 -48.67 -12.04 4.08
N ALA A 986 -49.71 -12.51 4.75
CA ALA A 986 -50.97 -11.79 4.87
C ALA A 986 -50.85 -10.74 5.97
N PHE A 987 -51.38 -9.55 5.72
CA PHE A 987 -51.31 -8.48 6.67
C PHE A 987 -52.60 -7.69 6.85
N LYS A 988 -52.74 -7.03 7.97
CA LYS A 988 -53.69 -5.98 8.27
C LYS A 988 -52.99 -4.71 8.73
N ILE A 989 -53.36 -3.53 8.25
CA ILE A 989 -52.82 -2.27 8.70
C ILE A 989 -53.66 -1.73 9.84
N ALA A 990 -53.08 -1.61 11.04
CA ALA A 990 -53.76 -1.02 12.19
C ALA A 990 -53.51 0.48 12.26
N ALA A 991 -54.54 1.25 12.63
CA ALA A 991 -54.37 2.66 12.97
C ALA A 991 -53.37 2.82 14.13
N SER A 992 -52.63 3.92 14.17
CA SER A 992 -51.68 4.21 15.24
C SER A 992 -52.33 4.14 16.62
N ASN A 993 -51.98 3.12 17.39
CA ASN A 993 -52.33 3.07 18.81
C ASN A 993 -51.08 3.48 19.62
N PRO A 994 -51.06 4.61 20.33
CA PRO A 994 -49.86 5.05 21.07
C PRO A 994 -49.43 4.04 22.14
N GLU A 995 -50.31 3.21 22.68
CA GLU A 995 -50.01 2.21 23.70
C GLU A 995 -49.37 0.91 23.18
N ALA A 996 -49.41 0.66 21.86
CA ALA A 996 -48.82 -0.56 21.25
C ALA A 996 -47.37 -0.36 20.81
N LEU A 997 -46.81 0.84 20.96
CA LEU A 997 -45.50 1.25 20.50
C LEU A 997 -44.45 1.42 21.62
N CYS A 998 -44.88 1.32 22.89
CA CYS A 998 -43.98 1.35 24.07
C CYS A 998 -43.44 -0.02 24.47
#